data_240220d563e3eb0c4ed8ab0de2491730
#
_entry.id   240220d563e3eb0c4ed8ab0de2491730
#
_cell.length_a   1.000
_cell.length_b   1.000
_cell.length_c   1.000
_cell.angle_alpha   90.00
_cell.angle_beta   90.00
_cell.angle_gamma   90.00
#
_symmetry.space_group_name_H-M   'P 1'
#
loop_
_entity.id
_entity.type
_entity.pdbx_description
1 polymer ?
#
loop_
_entity_poly.entity_id
_entity_poly.type
_entity_poly.pdbx_seq_one_letter_code
_entity_poly.pdbx_strand_id
1 'polypeptide(L)'
;MWKRVARPLPLALSVPLALTAWCVPMAHAAGPLPQDGAFVRGQGTMTSATTSLTIDQSSSRGVIDWHSFSIGNGNTVAFNNGSGATLNRVTGGDPSSILGKLTATGSLYVINPQGIVVGPSGVISTGGRFVGSTLEICNDDFMNSGKSLTLSGKSDASVINLGRISSSGGDVFLIARQAVVNAGTVKAPSGTVELAAGETVLLQDSASSRQVFVQAGNHGTVVNDGRIKAAQVSLQAADGNVYALAGGGTRIRATGTATRDGHVWLIADSGLVSQQGKIAATNAEGSGGTVDTQATQLAFGRHAAVHAGQWNVSTPEWTIDDAAARTLQRSLSAGTSIDVTTTGGSGATGDLGIVSSLRWHGPASLTLAAYRNVSVTTGTTIANDGAGNLTLRADATGIDNGGSVSNLGTVDWSKSAGIVSLLYDMNGSYSSGTLLGNASWTAPAYSGLVTQITGYKLVNSLTDLQNISLDLAGNYALGKDIDASATNFTSNPSASVEFVSLGSAEVPFTGQFDGMGHVIDQFTQNEFFLPSEARASGLFGEIGTAGAVRNIGMTNSGLTAVQNISFNNPITVTYGILAGRNLGLITYAYTTGGLSAPHYGNVPIGGLVGMNDGLIERSWSSASVGSAGEAGGLVGINTGQTVQSFATGTVSAAQFGYPGGLVGSNGGTISQSYAAGNVGGVFAAGGLAYANNGVIEQSFAAGPVLGPSYQGPGYGTYGGIVAYSGGGTLSSNVYWDKETTTRTVSAGYGSQLPASNGLTTAQMGNPSSFDASWDFSTTGVWVMPAGATHPILRWQLAR
;
A
#
# COMPACT_ATOMS: atom_id res chain seq x y z
N MET A 1 -4.18 35.44 44.22
CA MET A 1 -4.80 36.03 43.02
C MET A 1 -4.96 34.96 41.95
N TRP A 2 -6.10 34.35 41.85
CA TRP A 2 -6.43 33.28 40.92
C TRP A 2 -6.95 33.87 39.64
N LYS A 3 -6.22 33.78 38.53
CA LYS A 3 -6.72 34.03 37.19
C LYS A 3 -7.51 32.78 36.72
N ARG A 4 -8.82 32.95 36.62
CA ARG A 4 -9.70 31.98 35.96
C ARG A 4 -9.34 31.97 34.47
N VAL A 5 -8.84 30.85 33.98
CA VAL A 5 -8.76 30.54 32.56
C VAL A 5 -10.17 30.24 32.08
N ALA A 6 -10.68 31.07 31.18
CA ALA A 6 -11.96 30.86 30.52
C ALA A 6 -11.92 29.56 29.71
N ARG A 7 -12.83 28.64 30.01
CA ARG A 7 -13.13 27.48 29.16
C ARG A 7 -13.68 28.00 27.82
N PRO A 8 -13.21 27.54 26.66
CA PRO A 8 -13.95 27.76 25.42
C PRO A 8 -15.29 26.97 25.54
N LEU A 9 -16.39 27.69 25.40
CA LEU A 9 -17.70 27.09 25.18
C LEU A 9 -17.62 26.19 23.93
N PRO A 10 -18.25 25.00 23.94
CA PRO A 10 -18.47 24.27 22.73
C PRO A 10 -19.33 25.16 21.82
N LEU A 11 -18.80 25.60 20.68
CA LEU A 11 -19.61 26.07 19.57
C LEU A 11 -20.50 24.88 19.16
N ALA A 12 -21.72 24.84 19.74
CA ALA A 12 -22.82 24.17 19.10
C ALA A 12 -23.01 24.91 17.77
N LEU A 13 -22.36 24.45 16.71
CA LEU A 13 -22.71 24.78 15.35
C LEU A 13 -24.08 24.16 15.10
N SER A 14 -25.10 24.88 15.59
CA SER A 14 -26.42 24.86 14.98
C SER A 14 -26.16 25.41 13.58
N VAL A 15 -25.85 24.50 12.63
CA VAL A 15 -26.07 24.77 11.21
C VAL A 15 -27.51 25.26 11.19
N PRO A 16 -27.80 26.54 10.97
CA PRO A 16 -29.14 26.92 10.62
C PRO A 16 -29.40 26.10 9.37
N LEU A 17 -30.29 25.10 9.49
CA LEU A 17 -31.02 24.58 8.36
C LEU A 17 -31.83 25.77 7.84
N ALA A 18 -31.15 26.73 7.26
CA ALA A 18 -31.75 27.66 6.32
C ALA A 18 -32.03 26.86 5.04
N LEU A 19 -32.83 25.81 5.18
CA LEU A 19 -33.87 25.54 4.21
C LEU A 19 -34.95 26.65 4.41
N THR A 20 -34.50 27.91 4.65
CA THR A 20 -35.34 29.05 4.33
C THR A 20 -35.54 28.90 2.83
N ALA A 21 -36.77 28.42 2.54
CA ALA A 21 -37.40 28.55 1.24
C ALA A 21 -36.49 29.33 0.28
N TRP A 22 -35.61 28.60 -0.41
CA TRP A 22 -35.17 29.04 -1.69
C TRP A 22 -36.48 29.17 -2.45
N CYS A 23 -37.07 30.39 -2.44
CA CYS A 23 -37.99 30.78 -3.44
C CYS A 23 -37.23 30.58 -4.74
N VAL A 24 -37.27 29.39 -5.30
CA VAL A 24 -37.08 29.19 -6.70
C VAL A 24 -38.03 30.20 -7.29
N PRO A 25 -37.60 31.25 -8.00
CA PRO A 25 -38.50 32.07 -8.75
C PRO A 25 -39.30 31.07 -9.54
N MET A 26 -40.65 31.05 -9.32
CA MET A 26 -41.50 30.25 -10.18
C MET A 26 -41.24 30.76 -11.57
N ALA A 27 -40.36 30.08 -12.32
CA ALA A 27 -40.09 30.37 -13.71
C ALA A 27 -41.46 30.49 -14.40
N HIS A 28 -41.70 31.60 -15.04
CA HIS A 28 -42.82 31.76 -15.95
C HIS A 28 -42.85 30.51 -16.81
N ALA A 29 -44.02 29.90 -16.96
CA ALA A 29 -44.19 28.62 -17.62
C ALA A 29 -43.45 28.59 -18.96
N ALA A 30 -42.17 28.17 -18.92
CA ALA A 30 -41.46 27.84 -20.14
C ALA A 30 -42.30 26.77 -20.83
N GLY A 31 -42.45 26.84 -22.11
CA GLY A 31 -43.31 25.96 -22.89
C GLY A 31 -43.06 24.49 -22.54
N PRO A 32 -44.04 23.59 -22.74
CA PRO A 32 -44.01 22.22 -22.28
C PRO A 32 -42.83 21.37 -22.83
N LEU A 33 -42.19 21.86 -23.91
CA LEU A 33 -41.05 21.20 -24.59
C LEU A 33 -39.91 22.19 -24.87
N PRO A 34 -38.64 21.72 -25.09
CA PRO A 34 -37.53 22.54 -25.55
C PRO A 34 -37.84 23.33 -26.83
N GLN A 35 -37.33 24.59 -26.95
CA GLN A 35 -37.67 25.52 -28.02
C GLN A 35 -36.42 25.93 -28.79
N ASP A 36 -36.66 26.16 -30.13
CA ASP A 36 -35.69 26.72 -31.07
C ASP A 36 -34.37 25.95 -31.15
N GLY A 37 -34.48 24.62 -31.13
CA GLY A 37 -33.30 23.73 -31.23
C GLY A 37 -32.73 23.68 -32.64
N ALA A 38 -31.41 23.91 -32.76
CA ALA A 38 -30.70 23.80 -34.03
C ALA A 38 -29.38 23.06 -33.89
N PHE A 39 -29.07 22.09 -34.75
CA PHE A 39 -27.77 21.48 -34.84
C PHE A 39 -26.71 22.48 -35.30
N VAL A 40 -25.77 22.84 -34.45
CA VAL A 40 -24.65 23.73 -34.82
C VAL A 40 -23.39 22.92 -35.18
N ARG A 41 -23.33 21.65 -34.77
CA ARG A 41 -22.34 20.65 -35.20
C ARG A 41 -23.00 19.27 -35.24
N GLY A 42 -22.50 18.39 -36.13
CA GLY A 42 -23.09 17.09 -36.36
C GLY A 42 -24.38 17.20 -37.23
N GLN A 43 -25.14 16.11 -37.27
CA GLN A 43 -26.35 16.01 -38.12
C GLN A 43 -27.43 15.19 -37.43
N GLY A 44 -28.69 15.57 -37.64
CA GLY A 44 -29.85 14.86 -37.13
C GLY A 44 -31.14 15.55 -37.51
N THR A 45 -32.26 14.98 -37.19
CA THR A 45 -33.62 15.51 -37.41
C THR A 45 -34.35 15.66 -36.08
N MET A 46 -35.31 16.57 -36.03
CA MET A 46 -36.17 16.80 -34.86
C MET A 46 -37.61 16.68 -35.27
N THR A 47 -38.36 15.84 -34.57
CA THR A 47 -39.79 15.64 -34.78
C THR A 47 -40.54 16.02 -33.51
N SER A 48 -41.41 17.04 -33.61
CA SER A 48 -42.21 17.55 -32.50
C SER A 48 -43.67 17.11 -32.60
N ALA A 49 -44.22 16.68 -31.47
CA ALA A 49 -45.65 16.46 -31.27
C ALA A 49 -46.14 17.24 -30.04
N THR A 50 -47.42 17.23 -29.73
CA THR A 50 -48.02 18.04 -28.66
C THR A 50 -47.35 17.84 -27.28
N THR A 51 -46.92 16.61 -26.94
CA THR A 51 -46.33 16.24 -25.66
C THR A 51 -44.99 15.54 -25.80
N SER A 52 -44.42 15.51 -27.02
CA SER A 52 -43.15 14.83 -27.22
C SER A 52 -42.28 15.52 -28.27
N LEU A 53 -40.97 15.45 -28.07
CA LEU A 53 -39.95 15.86 -29.00
C LEU A 53 -38.95 14.72 -29.16
N THR A 54 -38.76 14.27 -30.41
CA THR A 54 -37.78 13.22 -30.74
C THR A 54 -36.66 13.82 -31.55
N ILE A 55 -35.43 13.55 -31.17
CA ILE A 55 -34.19 13.95 -31.84
C ILE A 55 -33.52 12.68 -32.36
N ASP A 56 -33.46 12.52 -33.68
CA ASP A 56 -32.78 11.39 -34.34
C ASP A 56 -31.44 11.90 -34.88
N GLN A 57 -30.36 11.61 -34.15
CA GLN A 57 -28.98 12.02 -34.48
C GLN A 57 -28.34 10.96 -35.37
N SER A 58 -27.89 11.36 -36.58
CA SER A 58 -27.23 10.47 -37.53
C SER A 58 -25.68 10.47 -37.40
N SER A 59 -25.10 11.52 -36.84
CA SER A 59 -23.67 11.63 -36.57
C SER A 59 -23.32 11.01 -35.20
N SER A 60 -22.07 10.53 -35.01
CA SER A 60 -21.62 9.98 -33.74
C SER A 60 -21.59 11.01 -32.60
N ARG A 61 -21.40 12.30 -32.96
CA ARG A 61 -21.50 13.43 -32.03
C ARG A 61 -22.33 14.54 -32.65
N GLY A 62 -23.06 15.26 -31.80
CA GLY A 62 -23.86 16.41 -32.24
C GLY A 62 -23.88 17.49 -31.16
N VAL A 63 -23.88 18.76 -31.58
CA VAL A 63 -24.09 19.91 -30.71
C VAL A 63 -25.36 20.61 -31.17
N ILE A 64 -26.29 20.81 -30.27
CA ILE A 64 -27.56 21.50 -30.50
C ILE A 64 -27.62 22.69 -29.56
N ASP A 65 -27.80 23.87 -30.14
CA ASP A 65 -28.10 25.10 -29.40
C ASP A 65 -29.61 25.24 -29.27
N TRP A 66 -30.10 25.57 -28.07
CA TRP A 66 -31.50 25.75 -27.73
C TRP A 66 -31.73 27.13 -27.15
N HIS A 67 -32.84 27.79 -27.51
CA HIS A 67 -33.26 28.97 -26.78
C HIS A 67 -33.68 28.62 -25.34
N SER A 68 -34.46 27.54 -25.17
CA SER A 68 -34.81 27.00 -23.86
C SER A 68 -34.81 25.48 -23.86
N PHE A 69 -34.43 24.85 -22.74
CA PHE A 69 -34.45 23.40 -22.60
C PHE A 69 -35.18 23.01 -21.32
N SER A 70 -36.52 23.08 -21.34
CA SER A 70 -37.38 22.68 -20.23
C SER A 70 -38.37 21.61 -20.71
N ILE A 71 -38.76 20.68 -19.82
CA ILE A 71 -39.67 19.58 -20.10
C ILE A 71 -40.80 19.60 -19.07
N GLY A 72 -42.00 19.95 -19.50
CA GLY A 72 -43.19 19.99 -18.63
C GLY A 72 -43.59 18.60 -18.12
N ASN A 73 -44.33 18.57 -17.02
CA ASN A 73 -44.86 17.32 -16.46
C ASN A 73 -45.77 16.63 -17.51
N GLY A 74 -45.59 15.31 -17.65
CA GLY A 74 -46.29 14.50 -18.65
C GLY A 74 -45.66 14.51 -20.06
N ASN A 75 -44.70 15.39 -20.34
CA ASN A 75 -44.01 15.48 -21.61
C ASN A 75 -42.77 14.58 -21.68
N THR A 76 -42.37 14.25 -22.91
CA THR A 76 -41.20 13.38 -23.17
C THR A 76 -40.30 14.01 -24.23
N VAL A 77 -38.96 14.03 -23.94
CA VAL A 77 -37.92 14.32 -24.92
C VAL A 77 -37.04 13.08 -25.07
N ALA A 78 -36.87 12.62 -26.31
CA ALA A 78 -36.11 11.41 -26.60
C ALA A 78 -35.00 11.69 -27.61
N PHE A 79 -33.77 11.29 -27.27
CA PHE A 79 -32.60 11.32 -28.16
C PHE A 79 -32.27 9.92 -28.64
N ASN A 80 -32.44 9.69 -29.95
CA ASN A 80 -32.00 8.47 -30.63
C ASN A 80 -30.60 8.72 -31.20
N ASN A 81 -29.56 8.68 -30.34
CA ASN A 81 -28.18 8.97 -30.71
C ASN A 81 -27.28 7.70 -30.67
N GLY A 82 -27.88 6.53 -30.68
CA GLY A 82 -27.18 5.23 -30.70
C GLY A 82 -26.22 5.09 -29.51
N SER A 83 -24.93 4.79 -29.77
CA SER A 83 -23.84 4.83 -28.80
C SER A 83 -23.11 6.17 -28.80
N GLY A 84 -23.61 7.18 -29.56
CA GLY A 84 -23.00 8.50 -29.71
C GLY A 84 -23.22 9.42 -28.51
N ALA A 85 -22.89 10.70 -28.71
CA ALA A 85 -23.04 11.74 -27.69
C ALA A 85 -23.69 13.01 -28.28
N THR A 86 -24.60 13.60 -27.52
CA THR A 86 -25.26 14.89 -27.88
C THR A 86 -25.01 15.91 -26.80
N LEU A 87 -24.43 17.06 -27.15
CA LEU A 87 -24.32 18.25 -26.34
C LEU A 87 -25.51 19.18 -26.63
N ASN A 88 -26.29 19.48 -25.60
CA ASN A 88 -27.40 20.42 -25.63
C ASN A 88 -27.00 21.65 -24.85
N ARG A 89 -26.80 22.77 -25.53
CA ARG A 89 -26.45 24.06 -24.93
C ARG A 89 -27.66 24.97 -24.96
N VAL A 90 -27.97 25.57 -23.82
CA VAL A 90 -29.01 26.59 -23.69
C VAL A 90 -28.39 27.96 -23.81
N THR A 91 -28.90 28.73 -24.80
CA THR A 91 -28.42 30.09 -25.13
C THR A 91 -29.34 31.20 -24.62
N GLY A 92 -30.55 30.87 -24.18
CA GLY A 92 -31.49 31.81 -23.60
C GLY A 92 -31.19 32.14 -22.12
N GLY A 93 -32.01 33.01 -21.53
CA GLY A 93 -31.84 33.53 -20.17
C GLY A 93 -32.53 32.71 -19.07
N ASP A 94 -33.24 31.63 -19.39
CA ASP A 94 -34.04 30.89 -18.42
C ASP A 94 -33.35 29.59 -17.96
N PRO A 95 -33.46 29.16 -16.68
CA PRO A 95 -33.00 27.89 -16.24
C PRO A 95 -33.78 26.72 -16.86
N SER A 96 -33.14 25.57 -16.99
CA SER A 96 -33.75 24.32 -17.44
C SER A 96 -34.56 23.66 -16.32
N SER A 97 -35.87 23.50 -16.51
CA SER A 97 -36.77 22.80 -15.58
C SER A 97 -37.24 21.48 -16.20
N ILE A 98 -36.77 20.36 -15.65
CA ILE A 98 -37.11 19.03 -16.16
C ILE A 98 -38.09 18.37 -15.18
N LEU A 99 -39.38 18.51 -15.49
CA LEU A 99 -40.50 17.91 -14.73
C LEU A 99 -41.05 16.67 -15.42
N GLY A 100 -40.78 16.51 -16.71
CA GLY A 100 -41.16 15.36 -17.54
C GLY A 100 -40.06 14.33 -17.71
N LYS A 101 -40.11 13.59 -18.83
CA LYS A 101 -39.16 12.50 -19.13
C LYS A 101 -38.15 12.93 -20.18
N LEU A 102 -36.84 12.76 -19.87
CA LEU A 102 -35.73 12.95 -20.80
C LEU A 102 -35.00 11.61 -20.99
N THR A 103 -34.88 11.14 -22.22
CA THR A 103 -34.23 9.87 -22.52
C THR A 103 -33.18 10.02 -23.60
N ALA A 104 -32.11 9.19 -23.55
CA ALA A 104 -31.15 9.06 -24.64
C ALA A 104 -30.69 7.60 -24.76
N THR A 105 -30.46 7.13 -25.98
CA THR A 105 -29.88 5.81 -26.22
C THR A 105 -28.38 5.81 -25.93
N GLY A 106 -27.67 6.89 -26.21
CA GLY A 106 -26.24 7.11 -25.92
C GLY A 106 -26.01 8.12 -24.79
N SER A 107 -24.95 8.90 -24.93
CA SER A 107 -24.55 9.92 -23.96
C SER A 107 -25.25 11.26 -24.21
N LEU A 108 -25.62 11.96 -23.15
CA LEU A 108 -26.33 13.23 -23.19
C LEU A 108 -25.68 14.25 -22.24
N TYR A 109 -25.38 15.40 -22.79
CA TYR A 109 -24.86 16.56 -22.09
C TYR A 109 -25.91 17.67 -22.13
N VAL A 110 -26.26 18.25 -21.00
CA VAL A 110 -27.15 19.41 -20.90
C VAL A 110 -26.38 20.52 -20.19
N ILE A 111 -26.09 21.58 -20.93
CA ILE A 111 -25.34 22.72 -20.43
C ILE A 111 -26.28 23.93 -20.40
N ASN A 112 -26.49 24.48 -19.20
CA ASN A 112 -27.27 25.69 -19.01
C ASN A 112 -26.63 26.61 -17.95
N PRO A 113 -25.99 27.72 -18.37
CA PRO A 113 -25.41 28.67 -17.42
C PRO A 113 -26.44 29.36 -16.49
N GLN A 114 -27.74 29.29 -16.79
CA GLN A 114 -28.80 29.82 -15.94
C GLN A 114 -29.28 28.83 -14.86
N GLY A 115 -28.81 27.57 -14.91
CA GLY A 115 -29.13 26.51 -13.95
C GLY A 115 -29.95 25.37 -14.53
N ILE A 116 -29.93 24.25 -13.79
CA ILE A 116 -30.67 23.04 -14.13
C ILE A 116 -31.39 22.52 -12.89
N VAL A 117 -32.72 22.32 -13.01
CA VAL A 117 -33.55 21.73 -11.97
C VAL A 117 -34.25 20.49 -12.50
N VAL A 118 -33.94 19.32 -11.99
CA VAL A 118 -34.74 18.11 -12.20
C VAL A 118 -35.76 18.03 -11.07
N GLY A 119 -37.00 18.31 -11.37
CA GLY A 119 -38.09 18.39 -10.36
C GLY A 119 -38.51 17.00 -9.84
N PRO A 120 -39.40 16.94 -8.85
CA PRO A 120 -39.78 15.67 -8.19
C PRO A 120 -40.38 14.61 -9.10
N SER A 121 -41.10 15.05 -10.17
CA SER A 121 -41.65 14.19 -11.22
C SER A 121 -40.67 13.91 -12.36
N GLY A 122 -39.57 14.67 -12.45
CA GLY A 122 -38.59 14.59 -13.52
C GLY A 122 -37.82 13.25 -13.51
N VAL A 123 -37.70 12.70 -14.75
CA VAL A 123 -36.95 11.43 -14.94
C VAL A 123 -35.98 11.60 -16.09
N ILE A 124 -34.69 11.41 -15.83
CA ILE A 124 -33.63 11.36 -16.84
C ILE A 124 -33.11 9.93 -16.91
N SER A 125 -33.04 9.36 -18.12
CA SER A 125 -32.54 8.01 -18.34
C SER A 125 -31.70 7.96 -19.63
N THR A 126 -30.41 7.60 -19.50
CA THR A 126 -29.48 7.49 -20.65
C THR A 126 -28.90 6.08 -20.73
N GLY A 127 -28.57 5.64 -21.94
CA GLY A 127 -27.80 4.44 -22.19
C GLY A 127 -26.32 4.64 -21.92
N GLY A 128 -25.78 5.81 -22.28
CA GLY A 128 -24.43 6.28 -22.01
C GLY A 128 -24.34 7.30 -20.87
N ARG A 129 -23.28 8.09 -20.85
CA ARG A 129 -23.00 9.13 -19.82
C ARG A 129 -24.08 10.22 -19.85
N PHE A 130 -24.51 10.68 -18.68
CA PHE A 130 -25.28 11.92 -18.50
C PHE A 130 -24.42 12.99 -17.82
N VAL A 131 -24.38 14.18 -18.39
CA VAL A 131 -23.75 15.37 -17.79
C VAL A 131 -24.75 16.51 -17.72
N GLY A 132 -25.05 17.01 -16.53
CA GLY A 132 -25.80 18.23 -16.29
C GLY A 132 -24.88 19.31 -15.73
N SER A 133 -24.65 20.43 -16.42
CA SER A 133 -23.70 21.43 -15.98
C SER A 133 -24.12 22.86 -16.18
N THR A 134 -23.71 23.76 -15.29
CA THR A 134 -23.74 25.20 -15.49
C THR A 134 -22.44 25.75 -16.09
N LEU A 135 -21.42 24.93 -16.22
CA LEU A 135 -20.15 25.24 -16.88
C LEU A 135 -20.18 24.86 -18.34
N GLU A 136 -19.49 25.64 -19.16
CA GLU A 136 -19.42 25.48 -20.62
C GLU A 136 -18.37 24.47 -21.06
N ILE A 137 -18.63 23.84 -22.22
CA ILE A 137 -17.68 22.99 -22.95
C ILE A 137 -17.45 23.59 -24.32
N CYS A 138 -16.20 23.67 -24.78
CA CYS A 138 -15.87 24.07 -26.14
C CYS A 138 -16.45 23.06 -27.17
N ASN A 139 -17.07 23.54 -28.24
CA ASN A 139 -17.62 22.67 -29.28
C ASN A 139 -16.58 21.77 -29.93
N ASP A 140 -15.42 22.33 -30.24
CA ASP A 140 -14.36 21.59 -30.93
C ASP A 140 -13.77 20.51 -30.02
N ASP A 141 -13.57 20.79 -28.70
CA ASP A 141 -13.14 19.79 -27.72
C ASP A 141 -14.18 18.67 -27.59
N PHE A 142 -15.46 19.01 -27.52
CA PHE A 142 -16.54 18.03 -27.50
C PHE A 142 -16.58 17.18 -28.76
N MET A 143 -16.46 17.77 -29.95
CA MET A 143 -16.53 17.04 -31.21
C MET A 143 -15.30 16.16 -31.47
N ASN A 144 -14.11 16.61 -31.06
CA ASN A 144 -12.84 15.90 -31.32
C ASN A 144 -12.58 14.75 -30.37
N SER A 145 -13.36 14.61 -29.28
CA SER A 145 -13.37 13.49 -28.34
C SER A 145 -12.00 12.97 -27.91
N GLY A 146 -11.15 13.85 -27.34
CA GLY A 146 -9.98 13.42 -26.60
C GLY A 146 -10.38 12.64 -25.34
N LYS A 147 -9.40 12.03 -24.67
CA LYS A 147 -9.62 11.31 -23.40
C LYS A 147 -10.02 12.24 -22.23
N SER A 148 -10.01 13.55 -22.44
CA SER A 148 -10.32 14.55 -21.41
C SER A 148 -11.15 15.69 -21.99
N LEU A 149 -12.06 16.24 -21.16
CA LEU A 149 -12.87 17.43 -21.46
C LEU A 149 -12.76 18.39 -20.28
N THR A 150 -12.53 19.69 -20.58
CA THR A 150 -12.55 20.74 -19.56
C THR A 150 -13.85 21.51 -19.62
N LEU A 151 -14.52 21.63 -18.47
CA LEU A 151 -15.67 22.50 -18.28
C LEU A 151 -15.22 23.72 -17.50
N SER A 152 -15.60 24.91 -17.93
CA SER A 152 -15.30 26.16 -17.24
C SER A 152 -16.38 27.20 -17.39
N GLY A 153 -16.51 28.11 -16.43
CA GLY A 153 -17.52 29.19 -16.50
C GLY A 153 -17.64 29.96 -15.19
N LYS A 154 -18.33 31.09 -15.30
CA LYS A 154 -18.52 32.05 -14.18
C LYS A 154 -19.96 32.11 -13.68
N SER A 155 -20.82 31.16 -14.07
CA SER A 155 -22.21 31.12 -13.66
C SER A 155 -22.35 30.88 -12.16
N ASP A 156 -23.18 31.68 -11.49
CA ASP A 156 -23.56 31.48 -10.06
C ASP A 156 -24.82 30.59 -9.92
N ALA A 157 -25.32 30.03 -11.00
CA ALA A 157 -26.46 29.13 -10.97
C ALA A 157 -26.05 27.72 -10.48
N SER A 158 -27.04 26.93 -10.09
CA SER A 158 -26.89 25.62 -9.47
C SER A 158 -27.43 24.49 -10.35
N VAL A 159 -26.96 23.26 -10.08
CA VAL A 159 -27.57 22.02 -10.57
C VAL A 159 -28.28 21.33 -9.41
N ILE A 160 -29.62 21.19 -9.53
CA ILE A 160 -30.46 20.63 -8.45
C ILE A 160 -31.24 19.42 -8.98
N ASN A 161 -31.09 18.29 -8.27
CA ASN A 161 -31.87 17.08 -8.54
C ASN A 161 -32.84 16.78 -7.38
N LEU A 162 -34.13 16.88 -7.64
CA LEU A 162 -35.20 16.43 -6.74
C LEU A 162 -35.89 15.17 -7.27
N GLY A 163 -35.60 14.79 -8.52
CA GLY A 163 -36.23 13.70 -9.28
C GLY A 163 -35.35 12.44 -9.35
N ARG A 164 -35.34 11.83 -10.53
CA ARG A 164 -34.59 10.59 -10.79
C ARG A 164 -33.66 10.76 -11.99
N ILE A 165 -32.38 10.52 -11.81
CA ILE A 165 -31.38 10.49 -12.87
C ILE A 165 -30.76 9.12 -12.90
N SER A 166 -30.66 8.50 -14.08
CA SER A 166 -30.05 7.19 -14.26
C SER A 166 -29.30 7.06 -15.56
N SER A 167 -28.14 6.40 -15.51
CA SER A 167 -27.44 5.86 -16.68
C SER A 167 -27.33 4.35 -16.54
N SER A 168 -27.63 3.62 -17.60
CA SER A 168 -27.56 2.13 -17.58
C SER A 168 -26.16 1.62 -17.92
N GLY A 169 -25.41 2.29 -18.79
CA GLY A 169 -24.11 1.86 -19.28
C GLY A 169 -22.98 2.87 -19.09
N GLY A 170 -23.26 4.05 -18.51
CA GLY A 170 -22.28 5.13 -18.35
C GLY A 170 -22.35 5.82 -16.98
N ASP A 171 -21.75 6.98 -16.92
CA ASP A 171 -21.61 7.78 -15.71
C ASP A 171 -22.75 8.82 -15.59
N VAL A 172 -22.89 9.42 -14.41
CA VAL A 172 -23.78 10.59 -14.20
C VAL A 172 -22.97 11.68 -13.48
N PHE A 173 -22.74 12.80 -14.19
CA PHE A 173 -22.01 13.94 -13.66
C PHE A 173 -22.93 15.16 -13.53
N LEU A 174 -23.01 15.72 -12.33
CA LEU A 174 -23.69 16.98 -12.03
C LEU A 174 -22.64 17.99 -11.60
N ILE A 175 -22.49 19.08 -12.36
CA ILE A 175 -21.36 19.99 -12.22
C ILE A 175 -21.86 21.43 -12.22
N ALA A 176 -21.45 22.21 -11.22
CA ALA A 176 -21.77 23.63 -11.17
C ALA A 176 -20.61 24.42 -10.55
N ARG A 177 -20.56 25.73 -10.80
CA ARG A 177 -19.59 26.59 -10.12
C ARG A 177 -19.97 26.80 -8.66
N GLN A 178 -21.24 27.12 -8.38
CA GLN A 178 -21.69 27.55 -7.02
C GLN A 178 -22.25 26.41 -6.18
N ALA A 179 -23.19 25.63 -6.72
CA ALA A 179 -23.81 24.58 -5.92
C ALA A 179 -24.33 23.40 -6.77
N VAL A 180 -24.09 22.19 -6.27
CA VAL A 180 -24.72 20.97 -6.75
C VAL A 180 -25.51 20.33 -5.60
N VAL A 181 -26.81 20.14 -5.80
CA VAL A 181 -27.71 19.59 -4.77
C VAL A 181 -28.41 18.34 -5.30
N ASN A 182 -28.24 17.22 -4.63
CA ASN A 182 -29.05 16.04 -4.85
C ASN A 182 -29.93 15.73 -3.63
N ALA A 183 -31.23 15.94 -3.77
CA ALA A 183 -32.26 15.50 -2.83
C ALA A 183 -33.12 14.37 -3.41
N GLY A 184 -32.90 14.01 -4.69
CA GLY A 184 -33.59 12.92 -5.38
C GLY A 184 -32.80 11.61 -5.38
N THR A 185 -32.88 10.89 -6.51
CA THR A 185 -32.17 9.61 -6.69
C THR A 185 -31.28 9.66 -7.93
N VAL A 186 -30.00 9.27 -7.78
CA VAL A 186 -29.05 9.13 -8.88
C VAL A 186 -28.54 7.68 -8.95
N LYS A 187 -28.53 7.08 -10.16
CA LYS A 187 -28.10 5.69 -10.38
C LYS A 187 -27.16 5.58 -11.58
N ALA A 188 -26.01 4.93 -11.39
CA ALA A 188 -25.06 4.57 -12.44
C ALA A 188 -24.42 3.20 -12.11
N PRO A 189 -25.15 2.08 -12.24
CA PRO A 189 -24.67 0.77 -11.77
C PRO A 189 -23.38 0.30 -12.44
N SER A 190 -23.10 0.74 -13.66
CA SER A 190 -21.87 0.41 -14.41
C SER A 190 -20.86 1.57 -14.45
N GLY A 191 -21.21 2.72 -13.89
CA GLY A 191 -20.43 3.96 -13.98
C GLY A 191 -20.24 4.67 -12.66
N THR A 192 -19.69 5.86 -12.74
CA THR A 192 -19.46 6.78 -11.63
C THR A 192 -20.59 7.79 -11.52
N VAL A 193 -21.02 8.10 -10.31
CA VAL A 193 -21.81 9.29 -10.01
C VAL A 193 -20.89 10.34 -9.42
N GLU A 194 -20.83 11.51 -10.09
CA GLU A 194 -20.05 12.66 -9.64
C GLU A 194 -20.97 13.85 -9.34
N LEU A 195 -20.77 14.48 -8.19
CA LEU A 195 -21.29 15.80 -7.85
C LEU A 195 -20.09 16.73 -7.63
N ALA A 196 -19.86 17.70 -8.51
CA ALA A 196 -18.67 18.54 -8.45
C ALA A 196 -19.02 20.03 -8.44
N ALA A 197 -18.45 20.78 -7.51
CA ALA A 197 -18.59 22.24 -7.45
C ALA A 197 -17.24 22.93 -7.62
N GLY A 198 -17.11 23.83 -8.61
CA GLY A 198 -15.90 24.60 -8.90
C GLY A 198 -15.98 25.36 -10.22
N GLU A 199 -15.03 26.27 -10.44
CA GLU A 199 -14.98 27.15 -11.61
C GLU A 199 -14.42 26.46 -12.86
N THR A 200 -13.48 25.53 -12.67
CA THR A 200 -12.90 24.70 -13.72
C THR A 200 -12.87 23.25 -13.29
N VAL A 201 -13.47 22.39 -14.11
CA VAL A 201 -13.61 20.96 -13.86
C VAL A 201 -13.09 20.18 -15.05
N LEU A 202 -12.12 19.31 -14.82
CA LEU A 202 -11.57 18.38 -15.80
C LEU A 202 -12.29 17.03 -15.71
N LEU A 203 -12.82 16.55 -16.81
CA LEU A 203 -13.29 15.17 -16.97
C LEU A 203 -12.21 14.37 -17.68
N GLN A 204 -11.77 13.29 -17.08
CA GLN A 204 -10.76 12.41 -17.66
C GLN A 204 -11.23 10.95 -17.58
N ASP A 205 -11.34 10.28 -18.73
CA ASP A 205 -11.77 8.90 -18.76
C ASP A 205 -10.72 7.98 -18.12
N SER A 206 -11.13 7.29 -17.05
CA SER A 206 -10.34 6.29 -16.33
C SER A 206 -11.25 5.14 -15.91
N ALA A 207 -10.78 3.91 -16.05
CA ALA A 207 -11.50 2.72 -15.60
C ALA A 207 -11.30 2.44 -14.09
N SER A 208 -10.16 2.83 -13.52
CA SER A 208 -9.72 2.43 -12.18
C SER A 208 -9.55 3.57 -11.18
N SER A 209 -9.67 4.85 -11.63
CA SER A 209 -9.43 6.00 -10.76
C SER A 209 -10.55 7.05 -10.90
N ARG A 210 -10.48 8.07 -10.07
CA ARG A 210 -11.38 9.23 -10.14
C ARG A 210 -11.36 9.84 -11.54
N GLN A 211 -12.54 10.18 -12.06
CA GLN A 211 -12.71 10.66 -13.44
C GLN A 211 -12.92 12.18 -13.53
N VAL A 212 -13.27 12.83 -12.43
CA VAL A 212 -13.56 14.25 -12.38
C VAL A 212 -12.63 14.92 -11.39
N PHE A 213 -12.05 16.04 -11.78
CA PHE A 213 -11.11 16.82 -10.98
C PHE A 213 -11.51 18.28 -10.99
N VAL A 214 -11.82 18.84 -9.83
CA VAL A 214 -12.01 20.27 -9.67
C VAL A 214 -10.64 20.94 -9.64
N GLN A 215 -10.32 21.68 -10.71
CA GLN A 215 -9.01 22.34 -10.88
C GLN A 215 -8.95 23.74 -10.28
N ALA A 216 -10.07 24.46 -10.30
CA ALA A 216 -10.20 25.77 -9.69
C ALA A 216 -11.49 25.81 -8.88
N GLY A 217 -11.36 26.14 -7.62
CA GLY A 217 -12.47 26.30 -6.69
C GLY A 217 -13.11 27.69 -6.76
N ASN A 218 -14.23 27.84 -6.07
CA ASN A 218 -14.96 29.10 -5.90
C ASN A 218 -15.85 29.03 -4.64
N HIS A 219 -15.37 28.42 -3.57
CA HIS A 219 -16.13 28.15 -2.35
C HIS A 219 -17.49 27.47 -2.60
N GLY A 220 -17.58 26.70 -3.69
CA GLY A 220 -18.77 26.01 -4.12
C GLY A 220 -19.23 24.95 -3.13
N THR A 221 -20.48 24.54 -3.20
CA THR A 221 -21.06 23.60 -2.25
C THR A 221 -21.65 22.38 -2.93
N VAL A 222 -21.31 21.18 -2.44
CA VAL A 222 -21.95 19.93 -2.86
C VAL A 222 -22.80 19.39 -1.69
N VAL A 223 -24.10 19.17 -1.97
CA VAL A 223 -25.03 18.63 -0.97
C VAL A 223 -25.66 17.36 -1.50
N ASN A 224 -25.52 16.26 -0.77
CA ASN A 224 -26.31 15.06 -1.02
C ASN A 224 -27.21 14.72 0.19
N ASP A 225 -28.50 15.02 0.07
CA ASP A 225 -29.56 14.54 0.98
C ASP A 225 -30.39 13.42 0.34
N GLY A 226 -30.15 13.10 -0.92
CA GLY A 226 -30.82 12.06 -1.68
C GLY A 226 -30.11 10.71 -1.61
N ARG A 227 -30.45 9.86 -2.61
CA ARG A 227 -29.85 8.53 -2.76
C ARG A 227 -28.92 8.47 -3.96
N ILE A 228 -27.73 7.94 -3.75
CA ILE A 228 -26.77 7.62 -4.83
C ILE A 228 -26.45 6.14 -4.78
N LYS A 229 -26.56 5.46 -5.94
CA LYS A 229 -26.11 4.08 -6.13
C LYS A 229 -25.37 3.97 -7.46
N ALA A 230 -24.08 3.63 -7.40
CA ALA A 230 -23.21 3.55 -8.58
C ALA A 230 -22.14 2.48 -8.42
N ALA A 231 -21.34 2.23 -9.45
CA ALA A 231 -20.11 1.49 -9.29
C ALA A 231 -19.11 2.27 -8.40
N GLN A 232 -18.98 3.57 -8.66
CA GLN A 232 -18.18 4.51 -7.87
C GLN A 232 -18.95 5.79 -7.60
N VAL A 233 -18.63 6.50 -6.53
CA VAL A 233 -19.29 7.77 -6.16
C VAL A 233 -18.24 8.80 -5.77
N SER A 234 -18.36 10.03 -6.27
CA SER A 234 -17.50 11.13 -5.89
C SER A 234 -18.31 12.41 -5.62
N LEU A 235 -17.97 13.09 -4.55
CA LEU A 235 -18.51 14.37 -4.10
C LEU A 235 -17.33 15.32 -3.88
N GLN A 236 -17.20 16.37 -4.71
CA GLN A 236 -16.02 17.23 -4.70
C GLN A 236 -16.36 18.72 -4.67
N ALA A 237 -15.65 19.46 -3.81
CA ALA A 237 -15.62 20.91 -3.81
C ALA A 237 -14.21 21.37 -3.42
N ALA A 238 -13.39 21.91 -4.32
CA ALA A 238 -11.97 22.18 -4.07
C ALA A 238 -11.73 23.03 -2.82
N ASP A 239 -12.25 24.26 -2.80
CA ASP A 239 -12.13 25.21 -1.69
C ASP A 239 -13.49 25.48 -0.99
N GLY A 240 -14.47 24.64 -1.30
CA GLY A 240 -15.83 24.72 -0.75
C GLY A 240 -16.17 23.56 0.18
N ASN A 241 -17.48 23.28 0.33
CA ASN A 241 -17.95 22.33 1.30
C ASN A 241 -18.68 21.14 0.67
N VAL A 242 -18.50 19.95 1.25
CA VAL A 242 -19.22 18.73 0.91
C VAL A 242 -20.12 18.30 2.08
N TYR A 243 -21.42 18.25 1.84
CA TYR A 243 -22.42 17.81 2.79
C TYR A 243 -23.02 16.49 2.35
N ALA A 244 -22.60 15.40 2.99
CA ALA A 244 -23.18 14.06 2.83
C ALA A 244 -24.29 13.87 3.89
N LEU A 245 -25.42 14.56 3.68
CA LEU A 245 -26.56 14.59 4.59
C LEU A 245 -27.45 13.37 4.34
N ALA A 246 -27.28 12.33 5.09
CA ALA A 246 -28.17 11.18 4.97
C ALA A 246 -28.96 11.02 6.26
N GLY A 247 -30.26 11.08 6.22
CA GLY A 247 -31.12 10.59 7.31
C GLY A 247 -30.90 9.08 7.54
N GLY A 248 -31.61 8.45 8.46
CA GLY A 248 -31.39 7.02 8.80
C GLY A 248 -31.32 6.08 7.57
N GLY A 249 -30.22 5.40 7.39
CA GLY A 249 -29.98 4.43 6.32
C GLY A 249 -28.78 4.77 5.42
N THR A 250 -28.32 3.80 4.60
CA THR A 250 -27.24 3.99 3.62
C THR A 250 -27.78 4.71 2.40
N ARG A 251 -27.34 5.94 2.17
CA ARG A 251 -27.78 6.76 1.05
C ARG A 251 -26.73 6.96 -0.04
N ILE A 252 -25.45 6.82 0.29
CA ILE A 252 -24.35 6.77 -0.67
C ILE A 252 -23.83 5.35 -0.70
N ARG A 253 -23.91 4.69 -1.87
CA ARG A 253 -23.46 3.32 -2.06
C ARG A 253 -22.71 3.13 -3.35
N ALA A 254 -21.43 2.76 -3.25
CA ALA A 254 -20.62 2.22 -4.33
C ALA A 254 -20.67 0.69 -4.28
N THR A 255 -20.73 0.03 -5.45
CA THR A 255 -20.86 -1.44 -5.53
C THR A 255 -19.82 -2.09 -6.42
N GLY A 256 -18.89 -1.33 -6.97
CA GLY A 256 -17.92 -1.81 -7.94
C GLY A 256 -18.53 -2.50 -9.17
N THR A 257 -17.68 -2.92 -10.07
CA THR A 257 -17.94 -3.79 -11.22
C THR A 257 -16.73 -4.69 -11.42
N ALA A 258 -16.77 -5.62 -12.38
CA ALA A 258 -15.60 -6.45 -12.72
C ALA A 258 -14.34 -5.65 -13.13
N THR A 259 -14.50 -4.38 -13.53
CA THR A 259 -13.42 -3.52 -14.01
C THR A 259 -13.22 -2.24 -13.19
N ARG A 260 -14.01 -2.03 -12.13
CA ARG A 260 -13.96 -0.86 -11.25
C ARG A 260 -14.23 -1.28 -9.82
N ASP A 261 -13.33 -0.95 -8.91
CA ASP A 261 -13.53 -1.17 -7.48
C ASP A 261 -14.66 -0.29 -6.94
N GLY A 262 -15.33 -0.76 -5.89
CA GLY A 262 -16.32 0.00 -5.16
C GLY A 262 -15.67 1.13 -4.36
N HIS A 263 -15.75 2.37 -4.84
CA HIS A 263 -15.05 3.49 -4.25
C HIS A 263 -15.96 4.70 -4.00
N VAL A 264 -15.76 5.37 -2.86
CA VAL A 264 -16.44 6.64 -2.55
C VAL A 264 -15.40 7.69 -2.20
N TRP A 265 -15.42 8.84 -2.87
CA TRP A 265 -14.59 10.00 -2.56
C TRP A 265 -15.45 11.14 -2.01
N LEU A 266 -15.02 11.72 -0.89
CA LEU A 266 -15.54 12.96 -0.30
C LEU A 266 -14.40 13.96 -0.19
N ILE A 267 -14.34 14.95 -1.06
CA ILE A 267 -13.18 15.84 -1.20
C ILE A 267 -13.58 17.30 -1.10
N ALA A 268 -13.02 17.98 -0.12
CA ALA A 268 -13.14 19.42 0.09
C ALA A 268 -11.77 19.96 0.54
N ASP A 269 -10.82 20.10 -0.40
CA ASP A 269 -9.38 20.29 -0.13
C ASP A 269 -9.09 21.37 0.91
N SER A 270 -9.74 22.54 0.83
CA SER A 270 -9.60 23.59 1.84
C SER A 270 -10.90 23.92 2.58
N GLY A 271 -11.91 23.05 2.48
CA GLY A 271 -13.24 23.23 3.09
C GLY A 271 -13.63 22.17 4.10
N LEU A 272 -14.94 22.04 4.30
CA LEU A 272 -15.57 21.12 5.25
C LEU A 272 -16.17 19.90 4.54
N VAL A 273 -15.86 18.70 5.04
CA VAL A 273 -16.69 17.51 4.79
C VAL A 273 -17.57 17.25 6.00
N SER A 274 -18.91 17.32 5.82
CA SER A 274 -19.88 16.99 6.84
C SER A 274 -20.63 15.71 6.49
N GLN A 275 -20.41 14.64 7.23
CA GLN A 275 -21.07 13.35 7.06
C GLN A 275 -22.09 13.13 8.18
N GLN A 276 -23.38 12.94 7.83
CA GLN A 276 -24.46 12.74 8.80
C GLN A 276 -24.96 11.28 8.86
N GLY A 277 -24.84 10.53 7.77
CA GLY A 277 -25.38 9.19 7.63
C GLY A 277 -24.36 8.12 7.27
N LYS A 278 -24.86 6.97 6.82
CA LYS A 278 -24.04 5.82 6.46
C LYS A 278 -23.59 5.88 5.00
N ILE A 279 -22.32 5.61 4.78
CA ILE A 279 -21.72 5.43 3.46
C ILE A 279 -21.30 3.96 3.32
N ALA A 280 -21.52 3.35 2.15
CA ALA A 280 -21.09 1.99 1.90
C ALA A 280 -20.30 1.90 0.60
N ALA A 281 -19.18 1.16 0.63
CA ALA A 281 -18.37 0.80 -0.52
C ALA A 281 -18.07 -0.70 -0.48
N THR A 282 -18.43 -1.40 -1.55
CA THR A 282 -18.17 -2.84 -1.73
C THR A 282 -17.71 -3.08 -3.16
N ASN A 283 -16.82 -4.06 -3.35
CA ASN A 283 -16.44 -4.52 -4.69
C ASN A 283 -17.50 -5.44 -5.28
N ALA A 284 -17.37 -5.78 -6.56
CA ALA A 284 -18.37 -6.59 -7.28
C ALA A 284 -18.54 -8.00 -6.68
N GLU A 285 -17.43 -8.59 -6.20
CA GLU A 285 -17.40 -9.92 -5.55
C GLU A 285 -17.89 -9.90 -4.10
N GLY A 286 -18.23 -8.71 -3.57
CA GLY A 286 -18.74 -8.55 -2.20
C GLY A 286 -17.68 -8.26 -1.13
N SER A 287 -16.39 -8.22 -1.48
CA SER A 287 -15.34 -7.72 -0.57
C SER A 287 -15.55 -6.23 -0.28
N GLY A 288 -14.95 -5.74 0.79
CA GLY A 288 -15.03 -4.32 1.16
C GLY A 288 -14.32 -3.44 0.14
N GLY A 289 -14.97 -2.37 -0.32
CA GLY A 289 -14.37 -1.32 -1.14
C GLY A 289 -13.65 -0.27 -0.31
N THR A 290 -13.38 0.89 -0.89
CA THR A 290 -12.64 1.99 -0.26
C THR A 290 -13.50 3.25 -0.13
N VAL A 291 -13.29 3.98 0.96
CA VAL A 291 -13.82 5.35 1.12
C VAL A 291 -12.65 6.28 1.42
N ASP A 292 -12.52 7.36 0.65
CA ASP A 292 -11.55 8.43 0.89
C ASP A 292 -12.26 9.69 1.34
N THR A 293 -11.81 10.29 2.41
CA THR A 293 -12.30 11.56 2.92
C THR A 293 -11.14 12.53 3.07
N GLN A 294 -11.16 13.63 2.33
CA GLN A 294 -10.12 14.66 2.36
C GLN A 294 -10.76 16.03 2.58
N ALA A 295 -10.38 16.71 3.65
CA ALA A 295 -10.91 18.03 3.99
C ALA A 295 -10.02 18.77 4.98
N THR A 296 -10.12 20.10 5.02
CA THR A 296 -9.50 20.90 6.09
C THR A 296 -10.27 20.74 7.40
N GLN A 297 -11.59 20.53 7.32
CA GLN A 297 -12.45 20.33 8.49
C GLN A 297 -13.36 19.13 8.31
N LEU A 298 -13.55 18.37 9.36
CA LEU A 298 -14.39 17.17 9.39
C LEU A 298 -15.49 17.32 10.44
N ALA A 299 -16.74 17.06 10.06
CA ALA A 299 -17.88 17.05 10.97
C ALA A 299 -18.71 15.78 10.82
N PHE A 300 -18.96 15.08 11.92
CA PHE A 300 -19.69 13.82 11.93
C PHE A 300 -21.01 13.92 12.71
N GLY A 301 -22.09 13.47 12.10
CA GLY A 301 -23.36 13.38 12.77
C GLY A 301 -23.53 12.12 13.63
N ARG A 302 -24.56 12.12 14.46
CA ARG A 302 -24.82 10.99 15.38
C ARG A 302 -25.02 9.63 14.71
N HIS A 303 -25.35 9.59 13.42
CA HIS A 303 -25.57 8.35 12.65
C HIS A 303 -24.49 8.10 11.61
N ALA A 304 -23.46 8.95 11.53
CA ALA A 304 -22.37 8.77 10.60
C ALA A 304 -21.64 7.44 10.84
N ALA A 305 -21.41 6.69 9.78
CA ALA A 305 -20.59 5.48 9.76
C ALA A 305 -20.15 5.19 8.34
N VAL A 306 -19.02 4.50 8.19
CA VAL A 306 -18.51 3.97 6.92
C VAL A 306 -18.52 2.44 7.00
N HIS A 307 -19.08 1.81 5.97
CA HIS A 307 -19.11 0.36 5.79
C HIS A 307 -18.33 0.02 4.51
N ALA A 308 -17.05 -0.28 4.65
CA ALA A 308 -16.12 -0.54 3.54
C ALA A 308 -15.07 -1.57 4.00
N GLY A 309 -14.13 -1.93 3.16
CA GLY A 309 -12.91 -2.62 3.57
C GLY A 309 -11.93 -1.64 4.23
N GLN A 310 -11.79 -0.46 3.60
CA GLN A 310 -10.86 0.58 4.03
C GLN A 310 -11.52 1.96 4.01
N TRP A 311 -11.21 2.79 5.03
CA TRP A 311 -11.57 4.20 5.08
C TRP A 311 -10.32 5.03 5.36
N ASN A 312 -9.92 5.85 4.38
CA ASN A 312 -8.80 6.76 4.50
C ASN A 312 -9.32 8.18 4.80
N VAL A 313 -8.74 8.83 5.79
CA VAL A 313 -9.08 10.19 6.20
C VAL A 313 -7.82 11.04 6.14
N SER A 314 -7.87 12.13 5.36
CA SER A 314 -6.77 13.09 5.24
C SER A 314 -7.23 14.50 5.61
N THR A 315 -6.50 15.16 6.52
CA THR A 315 -6.81 16.52 7.01
C THR A 315 -5.53 17.21 7.49
N PRO A 316 -5.42 18.55 7.49
CA PRO A 316 -4.21 19.22 7.96
C PRO A 316 -3.86 18.94 9.42
N GLU A 317 -4.84 18.92 10.31
CA GLU A 317 -4.73 18.54 11.73
C GLU A 317 -6.09 18.03 12.23
N TRP A 318 -6.13 17.25 13.29
CA TRP A 318 -7.40 16.74 13.81
C TRP A 318 -7.39 16.47 15.29
N THR A 319 -8.53 16.75 15.90
CA THR A 319 -8.87 16.31 17.27
C THR A 319 -10.08 15.36 17.21
N ILE A 320 -9.87 14.11 17.59
CA ILE A 320 -10.91 13.09 17.66
C ILE A 320 -11.73 13.32 18.92
N ASP A 321 -12.82 14.06 18.75
CA ASP A 321 -13.83 14.35 19.77
C ASP A 321 -14.85 13.21 19.87
N ASP A 322 -15.90 13.42 20.70
CA ASP A 322 -16.97 12.44 20.90
C ASP A 322 -17.74 12.05 19.62
N ALA A 323 -17.95 12.99 18.70
CA ALA A 323 -18.69 12.71 17.47
C ALA A 323 -17.84 11.89 16.51
N ALA A 324 -16.59 12.28 16.36
CA ALA A 324 -15.59 11.55 15.58
C ALA A 324 -15.36 10.15 16.16
N ALA A 325 -15.10 10.04 17.46
CA ALA A 325 -14.87 8.76 18.14
C ALA A 325 -16.01 7.77 17.93
N ARG A 326 -17.26 8.20 18.09
CA ARG A 326 -18.44 7.35 17.83
C ARG A 326 -18.55 6.91 16.38
N THR A 327 -18.14 7.74 15.43
CA THR A 327 -18.16 7.39 13.99
C THR A 327 -17.10 6.37 13.67
N LEU A 328 -15.86 6.57 14.16
CA LEU A 328 -14.76 5.62 14.02
C LEU A 328 -15.11 4.27 14.65
N GLN A 329 -15.62 4.26 15.89
CA GLN A 329 -16.03 3.02 16.60
C GLN A 329 -17.07 2.22 15.83
N ARG A 330 -18.12 2.89 15.28
CA ARG A 330 -19.14 2.19 14.49
C ARG A 330 -18.57 1.60 13.21
N SER A 331 -17.68 2.32 12.55
CA SER A 331 -17.06 1.88 11.30
C SER A 331 -16.11 0.72 11.55
N LEU A 332 -15.22 0.81 12.54
CA LEU A 332 -14.32 -0.27 12.97
C LEU A 332 -15.08 -1.52 13.38
N SER A 333 -16.12 -1.38 14.24
CA SER A 333 -16.94 -2.51 14.70
C SER A 333 -17.78 -3.12 13.57
N ALA A 334 -17.99 -2.41 12.47
CA ALA A 334 -18.61 -2.94 11.25
C ALA A 334 -17.62 -3.64 10.31
N GLY A 335 -16.34 -3.70 10.68
CA GLY A 335 -15.29 -4.37 9.90
C GLY A 335 -14.51 -3.44 8.95
N THR A 336 -14.69 -2.12 9.03
CA THR A 336 -13.95 -1.16 8.20
C THR A 336 -12.63 -0.79 8.89
N SER A 337 -11.49 -1.11 8.30
CA SER A 337 -10.20 -0.59 8.74
C SER A 337 -10.09 0.90 8.42
N ILE A 338 -9.41 1.66 9.27
CA ILE A 338 -9.34 3.12 9.16
C ILE A 338 -7.91 3.60 9.25
N ASP A 339 -7.51 4.40 8.26
CA ASP A 339 -6.26 5.13 8.26
C ASP A 339 -6.54 6.64 8.29
N VAL A 340 -6.08 7.29 9.35
CA VAL A 340 -6.14 8.74 9.51
C VAL A 340 -4.74 9.30 9.34
N THR A 341 -4.61 10.27 8.43
CA THR A 341 -3.34 10.99 8.22
C THR A 341 -3.57 12.48 8.37
N THR A 342 -2.78 13.14 9.21
CA THR A 342 -2.70 14.60 9.18
C THR A 342 -1.53 15.04 8.31
N THR A 343 -1.73 16.13 7.53
CA THR A 343 -0.76 16.55 6.52
C THR A 343 0.05 17.80 6.91
N GLY A 344 -0.37 18.48 7.98
CA GLY A 344 0.18 19.82 8.26
C GLY A 344 -0.17 20.80 7.13
N GLY A 345 0.56 21.90 7.07
CA GLY A 345 0.36 22.93 6.04
C GLY A 345 -0.72 23.96 6.39
N SER A 346 -0.80 25.04 5.60
CA SER A 346 -1.80 26.11 5.75
C SER A 346 -1.90 26.71 7.16
N GLY A 347 -0.79 26.68 7.94
CA GLY A 347 -0.76 27.16 9.33
C GLY A 347 -1.20 26.14 10.39
N ALA A 348 -1.58 24.93 9.99
CA ALA A 348 -1.89 23.81 10.90
C ALA A 348 -0.60 23.20 11.47
N THR A 349 -0.68 22.70 12.70
CA THR A 349 0.45 22.05 13.38
C THR A 349 0.75 20.66 12.83
N GLY A 350 -0.22 20.03 12.20
CA GLY A 350 -0.16 18.64 11.77
C GLY A 350 -0.33 17.63 12.91
N ASP A 351 -0.78 18.08 14.07
CA ASP A 351 -0.98 17.22 15.23
C ASP A 351 -2.30 16.42 15.14
N LEU A 352 -2.32 15.25 15.78
CA LEU A 352 -3.49 14.43 15.93
C LEU A 352 -3.74 14.16 17.41
N GLY A 353 -4.87 14.67 17.93
CA GLY A 353 -5.28 14.54 19.31
C GLY A 353 -6.44 13.56 19.49
N ILE A 354 -6.36 12.67 20.46
CA ILE A 354 -7.43 11.76 20.84
C ILE A 354 -7.92 12.17 22.23
N VAL A 355 -9.09 12.82 22.27
CA VAL A 355 -9.69 13.34 23.52
C VAL A 355 -10.92 12.55 23.98
N SER A 356 -11.37 11.59 23.16
CA SER A 356 -12.52 10.72 23.46
C SER A 356 -12.17 9.25 23.25
N SER A 357 -12.71 8.39 24.12
CA SER A 357 -12.38 6.95 24.08
C SER A 357 -12.87 6.27 22.81
N LEU A 358 -12.06 5.36 22.31
CA LEU A 358 -12.28 4.51 21.13
C LEU A 358 -12.31 3.05 21.57
N ARG A 359 -13.44 2.36 21.37
CA ARG A 359 -13.58 0.94 21.68
C ARG A 359 -14.29 0.23 20.54
N TRP A 360 -13.68 -0.83 20.00
CA TRP A 360 -14.30 -1.60 18.92
C TRP A 360 -14.05 -3.09 19.05
N HIS A 361 -14.86 -3.87 18.32
CA HIS A 361 -14.81 -5.31 18.27
C HIS A 361 -14.34 -5.78 16.89
N GLY A 362 -13.70 -6.95 16.84
CA GLY A 362 -13.36 -7.59 15.57
C GLY A 362 -11.99 -7.23 15.00
N PRO A 363 -11.74 -7.59 13.72
CA PRO A 363 -10.40 -7.57 13.14
C PRO A 363 -9.99 -6.25 12.49
N ALA A 364 -10.89 -5.27 12.37
CA ALA A 364 -10.59 -4.00 11.73
C ALA A 364 -9.48 -3.26 12.48
N SER A 365 -8.53 -2.71 11.74
CA SER A 365 -7.36 -2.00 12.29
C SER A 365 -7.53 -0.50 12.23
N LEU A 366 -6.88 0.21 13.15
CA LEU A 366 -6.86 1.67 13.23
C LEU A 366 -5.42 2.18 13.15
N THR A 367 -5.13 2.97 12.13
CA THR A 367 -3.89 3.74 12.01
C THR A 367 -4.19 5.22 12.22
N LEU A 368 -3.45 5.85 13.13
CA LEU A 368 -3.50 7.28 13.41
C LEU A 368 -2.10 7.85 13.17
N ALA A 369 -1.89 8.45 12.00
CA ALA A 369 -0.61 8.96 11.54
C ALA A 369 -0.63 10.50 11.51
N ALA A 370 0.16 11.13 12.35
CA ALA A 370 0.26 12.57 12.41
C ALA A 370 1.47 13.09 11.62
N TYR A 371 1.32 14.21 10.91
CA TYR A 371 2.45 14.91 10.31
C TYR A 371 3.52 15.24 11.37
N ARG A 372 3.10 15.61 12.59
CA ARG A 372 4.01 15.90 13.70
C ARG A 372 3.74 15.02 14.91
N ASN A 373 2.78 15.34 15.76
CA ASN A 373 2.58 14.65 17.05
C ASN A 373 1.24 13.90 17.12
N VAL A 374 1.26 12.76 17.81
CA VAL A 374 0.06 12.05 18.26
C VAL A 374 -0.08 12.18 19.78
N SER A 375 -1.27 12.57 20.25
CA SER A 375 -1.54 12.69 21.69
C SER A 375 -2.83 11.99 22.09
N VAL A 376 -2.78 11.22 23.17
CA VAL A 376 -3.94 10.60 23.85
C VAL A 376 -4.09 11.25 25.23
N THR A 377 -5.22 11.89 25.50
CA THR A 377 -5.40 12.63 26.75
C THR A 377 -5.68 11.73 27.96
N THR A 378 -5.41 12.23 29.15
CA THR A 378 -5.71 11.55 30.41
C THR A 378 -7.20 11.18 30.50
N GLY A 379 -7.50 9.96 30.94
CA GLY A 379 -8.87 9.44 31.06
C GLY A 379 -9.45 8.88 29.78
N THR A 380 -8.75 9.02 28.65
CA THR A 380 -9.12 8.42 27.35
C THR A 380 -8.66 6.97 27.30
N THR A 381 -9.48 6.07 26.74
CA THR A 381 -9.11 4.68 26.49
C THR A 381 -9.24 4.35 25.01
N ILE A 382 -8.21 3.74 24.43
CA ILE A 382 -8.26 3.11 23.10
C ILE A 382 -8.22 1.60 23.33
N ALA A 383 -9.24 0.85 22.88
CA ALA A 383 -9.34 -0.58 23.17
C ALA A 383 -9.90 -1.39 21.99
N ASN A 384 -9.38 -2.60 21.83
CA ASN A 384 -9.92 -3.62 20.94
C ASN A 384 -10.10 -4.95 21.68
N ASP A 385 -11.13 -5.72 21.36
CA ASP A 385 -11.39 -7.07 21.89
C ASP A 385 -11.54 -8.13 20.77
N GLY A 386 -10.82 -7.94 19.67
CA GLY A 386 -10.78 -8.88 18.55
C GLY A 386 -9.36 -9.15 18.07
N ALA A 387 -9.14 -9.00 16.76
CA ALA A 387 -7.81 -9.13 16.16
C ALA A 387 -7.34 -7.81 15.48
N GLY A 388 -7.97 -6.69 15.79
CA GLY A 388 -7.65 -5.39 15.20
C GLY A 388 -6.34 -4.82 15.75
N ASN A 389 -5.54 -4.26 14.86
CA ASN A 389 -4.29 -3.60 15.20
C ASN A 389 -4.51 -2.11 15.48
N LEU A 390 -3.60 -1.52 16.26
CA LEU A 390 -3.49 -0.08 16.45
C LEU A 390 -2.10 0.39 16.06
N THR A 391 -2.03 1.42 15.23
CA THR A 391 -0.80 2.16 14.98
C THR A 391 -1.01 3.62 15.36
N LEU A 392 -0.18 4.13 16.28
CA LEU A 392 -0.04 5.56 16.55
C LEU A 392 1.32 5.97 15.99
N ARG A 393 1.33 6.78 14.94
CA ARG A 393 2.55 7.20 14.26
C ARG A 393 2.67 8.73 14.26
N ALA A 394 3.72 9.23 14.85
CA ALA A 394 4.20 10.60 14.64
C ALA A 394 5.07 10.65 13.38
N ASP A 395 5.34 11.84 12.87
CA ASP A 395 6.11 12.06 11.63
C ASP A 395 5.70 11.12 10.50
N ALA A 396 4.44 11.22 10.07
CA ALA A 396 3.88 10.37 9.01
C ALA A 396 4.68 10.44 7.70
N THR A 397 5.44 11.51 7.47
CA THR A 397 6.23 11.76 6.25
C THR A 397 7.70 11.35 6.35
N GLY A 398 8.19 11.01 7.54
CA GLY A 398 9.57 10.58 7.78
C GLY A 398 10.60 11.68 7.48
N ILE A 399 10.39 12.90 7.98
CA ILE A 399 11.27 14.07 7.74
C ILE A 399 12.05 14.51 8.99
N ASP A 400 12.00 13.75 10.08
CA ASP A 400 12.66 14.04 11.35
C ASP A 400 12.24 15.38 11.98
N ASN A 401 10.95 15.67 11.93
CA ASN A 401 10.39 16.91 12.45
C ASN A 401 10.25 16.97 13.98
N GLY A 402 10.77 15.99 14.71
CA GLY A 402 10.68 15.84 16.16
C GLY A 402 9.33 15.25 16.61
N GLY A 403 8.68 14.53 15.72
CA GLY A 403 7.38 13.92 15.95
C GLY A 403 7.34 13.02 17.19
N SER A 404 6.38 13.26 18.07
CA SER A 404 6.26 12.62 19.38
C SER A 404 4.95 11.88 19.54
N VAL A 405 4.97 10.76 20.30
CA VAL A 405 3.77 10.06 20.75
C VAL A 405 3.60 10.24 22.25
N SER A 406 2.57 10.99 22.64
CA SER A 406 2.24 11.24 24.04
C SER A 406 0.95 10.52 24.44
N ASN A 407 1.05 9.29 24.93
CA ASN A 407 -0.07 8.59 25.52
C ASN A 407 -0.13 8.92 27.02
N LEU A 408 -1.14 9.69 27.45
CA LEU A 408 -1.44 9.95 28.86
C LEU A 408 -2.69 9.19 29.32
N GLY A 409 -3.31 8.43 28.41
CA GLY A 409 -4.49 7.61 28.64
C GLY A 409 -4.15 6.13 28.80
N THR A 410 -5.07 5.28 28.36
CA THR A 410 -4.96 3.81 28.39
C THR A 410 -5.09 3.23 26.98
N VAL A 411 -4.16 2.38 26.60
CA VAL A 411 -4.23 1.49 25.43
C VAL A 411 -4.48 0.07 25.94
N ASP A 412 -5.68 -0.47 25.69
CA ASP A 412 -6.14 -1.75 26.25
C ASP A 412 -6.33 -2.81 25.16
N TRP A 413 -5.33 -3.67 25.02
CA TRP A 413 -5.31 -4.88 24.20
C TRP A 413 -5.35 -6.16 25.02
N SER A 414 -5.77 -6.07 26.30
CA SER A 414 -5.80 -7.22 27.22
C SER A 414 -6.70 -8.37 26.77
N LYS A 415 -7.63 -8.11 25.85
CA LYS A 415 -8.55 -9.08 25.25
C LYS A 415 -8.37 -9.24 23.75
N SER A 416 -7.38 -8.58 23.15
CA SER A 416 -7.14 -8.59 21.72
C SER A 416 -6.03 -9.57 21.33
N ALA A 417 -6.16 -10.17 20.14
CA ALA A 417 -5.09 -10.90 19.48
C ALA A 417 -4.25 -9.99 18.55
N GLY A 418 -4.71 -8.77 18.27
CA GLY A 418 -4.00 -7.79 17.46
C GLY A 418 -2.78 -7.21 18.15
N ILE A 419 -2.05 -6.35 17.44
CA ILE A 419 -0.82 -5.70 17.92
C ILE A 419 -0.99 -4.19 18.03
N VAL A 420 -0.12 -3.56 18.82
CA VAL A 420 -0.03 -2.10 18.96
C VAL A 420 1.38 -1.64 18.63
N SER A 421 1.50 -0.70 17.68
CA SER A 421 2.74 -0.04 17.33
C SER A 421 2.65 1.46 17.61
N LEU A 422 3.61 1.96 18.40
CA LEU A 422 3.72 3.37 18.78
C LEU A 422 5.03 3.90 18.19
N LEU A 423 4.94 4.73 17.13
CA LEU A 423 6.10 5.14 16.34
C LEU A 423 6.35 6.64 16.51
N TYR A 424 7.57 7.00 16.91
CA TYR A 424 7.99 8.38 17.20
C TYR A 424 9.42 8.62 16.73
N ASP A 425 9.76 9.87 16.38
CA ASP A 425 11.11 10.20 15.90
C ASP A 425 12.20 9.92 16.94
N MET A 426 13.41 9.63 16.49
CA MET A 426 14.57 9.48 17.37
C MET A 426 14.87 10.74 18.18
N ASN A 427 14.62 11.93 17.60
CA ASN A 427 14.73 13.23 18.25
C ASN A 427 13.42 13.70 18.91
N GLY A 428 12.36 12.91 18.83
CA GLY A 428 11.06 13.13 19.47
C GLY A 428 10.98 12.59 20.89
N SER A 429 9.80 12.63 21.49
CA SER A 429 9.55 12.10 22.82
C SER A 429 8.46 11.02 22.81
N TYR A 430 8.53 10.14 23.80
CA TYR A 430 7.57 9.06 23.98
C TYR A 430 7.09 8.97 25.42
N SER A 431 5.75 8.97 25.59
CA SER A 431 5.10 8.66 26.85
C SER A 431 4.16 7.47 26.64
N SER A 432 4.39 6.37 27.35
CA SER A 432 3.64 5.13 27.19
C SER A 432 2.21 5.18 27.76
N GLY A 433 1.98 5.99 28.80
CA GLY A 433 0.75 5.93 29.57
C GLY A 433 0.50 4.56 30.19
N THR A 434 -0.76 4.14 30.22
CA THR A 434 -1.12 2.78 30.67
C THR A 434 -1.26 1.87 29.44
N LEU A 435 -0.45 0.83 29.37
CA LEU A 435 -0.49 -0.18 28.30
C LEU A 435 -0.93 -1.53 28.91
N LEU A 436 -2.04 -2.08 28.42
CA LEU A 436 -2.60 -3.35 28.88
C LEU A 436 -2.55 -4.37 27.73
N GLY A 437 -1.62 -5.30 27.78
CA GLY A 437 -1.50 -6.38 26.79
C GLY A 437 -2.27 -7.65 27.22
N ASN A 438 -2.52 -8.52 26.27
CA ASN A 438 -3.13 -9.83 26.51
C ASN A 438 -2.07 -10.81 27.00
N ALA A 439 -2.21 -11.28 28.24
CA ALA A 439 -1.27 -12.21 28.88
C ALA A 439 -1.17 -13.57 28.13
N SER A 440 -2.15 -13.92 27.31
CA SER A 440 -2.16 -15.14 26.50
C SER A 440 -1.77 -14.88 25.04
N TRP A 441 -1.31 -13.68 24.71
CA TRP A 441 -0.91 -13.38 23.34
C TRP A 441 0.35 -14.16 22.95
N THR A 442 0.32 -14.70 21.74
CA THR A 442 1.48 -15.32 21.11
C THR A 442 1.71 -14.67 19.76
N ALA A 443 2.96 -14.45 19.41
CA ALA A 443 3.31 -13.89 18.11
C ALA A 443 2.79 -14.80 16.98
N PRO A 444 2.17 -14.24 15.93
CA PRO A 444 1.84 -15.01 14.74
C PRO A 444 3.11 -15.66 14.16
N ALA A 445 2.97 -16.88 13.66
CA ALA A 445 4.10 -17.59 13.05
C ALA A 445 4.76 -16.75 11.96
N TYR A 446 6.08 -16.72 11.95
CA TYR A 446 6.93 -15.97 11.02
C TYR A 446 6.80 -14.44 11.08
N SER A 447 6.07 -13.87 12.02
CA SER A 447 5.91 -12.42 12.11
C SER A 447 7.16 -11.67 12.58
N GLY A 448 8.06 -12.33 13.23
CA GLY A 448 9.22 -11.71 13.90
C GLY A 448 8.85 -10.77 15.05
N LEU A 449 7.60 -10.81 15.50
CA LEU A 449 7.14 -10.03 16.65
C LEU A 449 7.60 -10.67 17.95
N VAL A 450 8.11 -9.85 18.87
CA VAL A 450 8.55 -10.29 20.20
C VAL A 450 7.52 -9.89 21.27
N THR A 451 6.85 -8.75 21.06
CA THR A 451 5.88 -8.18 22.00
C THR A 451 4.60 -7.77 21.30
N GLN A 452 3.48 -7.83 22.00
CA GLN A 452 2.18 -7.40 21.48
C GLN A 452 2.08 -5.87 21.31
N ILE A 453 2.67 -5.12 22.25
CA ILE A 453 2.65 -3.66 22.26
C ILE A 453 4.09 -3.18 22.26
N THR A 454 4.47 -2.43 21.23
CA THR A 454 5.85 -1.97 21.04
C THR A 454 5.89 -0.48 20.71
N GLY A 455 6.75 0.24 21.42
CA GLY A 455 7.17 1.60 21.04
C GLY A 455 8.44 1.53 20.20
N TYR A 456 8.41 2.14 19.02
CA TYR A 456 9.53 2.18 18.08
C TYR A 456 10.04 3.60 17.88
N LYS A 457 11.35 3.77 17.89
CA LYS A 457 12.03 4.97 17.38
C LYS A 457 12.07 4.89 15.86
N LEU A 458 11.55 5.91 15.16
CA LEU A 458 11.62 6.00 13.70
C LEU A 458 13.03 6.32 13.25
N VAL A 459 13.48 5.62 12.23
CA VAL A 459 14.78 5.80 11.56
C VAL A 459 14.47 6.35 10.18
N ASN A 460 14.77 7.62 9.97
CA ASN A 460 14.40 8.38 8.76
C ASN A 460 15.63 8.83 7.95
N SER A 461 16.82 8.62 8.48
CA SER A 461 18.07 9.07 7.86
C SER A 461 19.23 8.10 8.13
N LEU A 462 20.31 8.23 7.36
CA LEU A 462 21.56 7.52 7.61
C LEU A 462 22.15 7.86 8.98
N THR A 463 21.96 9.11 9.45
CA THR A 463 22.38 9.55 10.78
C THR A 463 21.59 8.82 11.88
N ASP A 464 20.27 8.70 11.73
CA ASP A 464 19.46 7.95 12.69
C ASP A 464 19.87 6.48 12.71
N LEU A 465 20.11 5.91 11.52
CA LEU A 465 20.57 4.54 11.40
C LEU A 465 21.87 4.32 12.19
N GLN A 466 22.84 5.23 12.09
CA GLN A 466 24.06 5.16 12.87
C GLN A 466 23.83 5.39 14.38
N ASN A 467 22.86 6.24 14.74
CA ASN A 467 22.53 6.55 16.14
C ASN A 467 21.88 5.36 16.88
N ILE A 468 21.47 4.29 16.20
CA ILE A 468 21.06 3.02 16.82
C ILE A 468 22.18 2.46 17.73
N SER A 469 23.44 2.73 17.38
CA SER A 469 24.60 2.35 18.19
C SER A 469 24.60 2.91 19.62
N LEU A 470 23.83 3.97 19.88
CA LEU A 470 23.71 4.57 21.22
C LEU A 470 22.76 3.79 22.14
N ASP A 471 21.89 2.94 21.60
CA ASP A 471 20.96 2.11 22.38
C ASP A 471 20.65 0.82 21.61
N LEU A 472 21.55 -0.16 21.67
CA LEU A 472 21.45 -1.43 20.95
C LEU A 472 20.36 -2.38 21.52
N ALA A 473 19.71 -2.02 22.62
CA ALA A 473 18.55 -2.73 23.17
C ALA A 473 17.22 -2.07 22.83
N GLY A 474 17.25 -0.93 22.15
CA GLY A 474 16.06 -0.17 21.72
C GLY A 474 15.27 -0.84 20.61
N ASN A 475 14.03 -0.41 20.44
CA ASN A 475 13.19 -0.83 19.32
C ASN A 475 13.15 0.26 18.27
N TYR A 476 13.37 -0.11 17.00
CA TYR A 476 13.51 0.80 15.87
C TYR A 476 12.62 0.35 14.71
N ALA A 477 12.13 1.31 13.94
CA ALA A 477 11.40 1.04 12.70
C ALA A 477 11.84 2.02 11.61
N LEU A 478 11.99 1.56 10.36
CA LEU A 478 12.18 2.49 9.24
C LEU A 478 10.91 3.31 9.04
N GLY A 479 11.05 4.61 8.98
CA GLY A 479 9.94 5.52 8.69
C GLY A 479 9.74 5.76 7.20
N LYS A 480 10.77 5.49 6.40
CA LYS A 480 10.81 5.58 4.93
C LYS A 480 12.01 4.81 4.38
N ASP A 481 12.12 4.75 3.06
CA ASP A 481 13.32 4.25 2.39
C ASP A 481 14.51 5.16 2.68
N ILE A 482 15.70 4.57 2.92
CA ILE A 482 16.94 5.28 3.21
C ILE A 482 17.91 5.14 2.04
N ASP A 483 18.33 6.25 1.46
CA ASP A 483 19.47 6.31 0.55
C ASP A 483 20.76 6.31 1.37
N ALA A 484 21.52 5.21 1.30
CA ALA A 484 22.79 5.05 1.98
C ALA A 484 24.00 5.25 1.05
N SER A 485 23.82 5.82 -0.14
CA SER A 485 24.88 6.05 -1.14
C SER A 485 26.05 6.87 -0.59
N ALA A 486 25.82 7.71 0.41
CA ALA A 486 26.88 8.46 1.10
C ALA A 486 27.90 7.56 1.83
N THR A 487 27.59 6.27 2.08
CA THR A 487 28.56 5.32 2.65
C THR A 487 29.57 4.81 1.62
N ASN A 488 29.38 5.12 0.32
CA ASN A 488 30.24 4.63 -0.75
C ASN A 488 31.53 5.42 -0.88
N PHE A 489 32.59 4.91 -0.26
CA PHE A 489 33.92 5.51 -0.26
C PHE A 489 34.57 5.55 -1.66
N THR A 490 34.25 4.61 -2.54
CA THR A 490 34.91 4.50 -3.85
C THR A 490 34.42 5.56 -4.84
N SER A 491 33.16 5.97 -4.74
CA SER A 491 32.58 6.99 -5.63
C SER A 491 32.94 8.43 -5.21
N ASN A 492 33.09 8.69 -3.93
CA ASN A 492 33.47 10.03 -3.40
C ASN A 492 34.22 9.94 -2.06
N PRO A 493 35.54 9.65 -2.07
CA PRO A 493 36.32 9.48 -0.85
C PRO A 493 36.31 10.68 0.11
N SER A 494 36.10 11.89 -0.43
CA SER A 494 36.14 13.13 0.38
C SER A 494 34.81 13.49 1.04
N ALA A 495 33.72 12.87 0.61
CA ALA A 495 32.36 13.12 1.12
C ALA A 495 31.68 11.87 1.68
N SER A 496 32.37 10.72 1.71
CA SER A 496 31.83 9.49 2.27
C SER A 496 31.71 9.53 3.79
N VAL A 497 30.63 8.95 4.30
CA VAL A 497 30.40 8.74 5.72
C VAL A 497 30.82 7.30 6.06
N GLU A 498 31.77 7.14 6.98
CA GLU A 498 32.11 5.83 7.50
C GLU A 498 30.96 5.33 8.37
N PHE A 499 30.33 4.22 7.95
CA PHE A 499 29.29 3.56 8.73
C PHE A 499 29.91 2.47 9.60
N VAL A 500 29.69 2.55 10.89
CA VAL A 500 30.11 1.52 11.84
C VAL A 500 28.98 0.52 12.05
N SER A 501 29.25 -0.77 11.85
CA SER A 501 28.26 -1.85 12.05
C SER A 501 27.58 -1.77 13.41
N LEU A 502 26.28 -1.99 13.44
CA LEU A 502 25.48 -1.92 14.67
C LEU A 502 25.68 -3.18 15.53
N GLY A 503 26.22 -3.01 16.72
CA GLY A 503 26.50 -4.11 17.64
C GLY A 503 27.81 -4.85 17.32
N SER A 504 28.36 -5.49 18.34
CA SER A 504 29.56 -6.34 18.30
C SER A 504 29.37 -7.59 19.17
N ALA A 505 30.35 -8.48 19.20
CA ALA A 505 30.32 -9.66 20.06
C ALA A 505 30.25 -9.31 21.55
N GLU A 506 30.85 -8.19 21.97
CA GLU A 506 30.82 -7.71 23.35
C GLU A 506 29.49 -7.03 23.71
N VAL A 507 28.92 -6.28 22.73
CA VAL A 507 27.68 -5.53 22.91
C VAL A 507 26.82 -5.72 21.65
N PRO A 508 26.11 -6.85 21.54
CA PRO A 508 25.30 -7.14 20.35
C PRO A 508 24.01 -6.31 20.30
N PHE A 509 23.42 -6.21 19.12
CA PHE A 509 22.07 -5.65 18.98
C PHE A 509 21.05 -6.63 19.58
N THR A 510 20.34 -6.21 20.61
CA THR A 510 19.37 -7.04 21.35
C THR A 510 17.93 -6.52 21.29
N GLY A 511 17.73 -5.40 20.61
CA GLY A 511 16.41 -4.78 20.39
C GLY A 511 15.63 -5.40 19.24
N GLN A 512 14.58 -4.72 18.83
CA GLN A 512 13.79 -5.06 17.65
C GLN A 512 14.03 -4.02 16.55
N PHE A 513 14.26 -4.48 15.32
CA PHE A 513 14.35 -3.63 14.15
C PHE A 513 13.32 -4.08 13.11
N ASP A 514 12.36 -3.20 12.82
CA ASP A 514 11.32 -3.43 11.81
C ASP A 514 11.56 -2.52 10.60
N GLY A 515 11.88 -3.10 9.46
CA GLY A 515 11.98 -2.33 8.23
C GLY A 515 10.65 -1.77 7.73
N MET A 516 9.52 -2.21 8.25
CA MET A 516 8.16 -1.79 7.84
C MET A 516 7.88 -1.97 6.33
N GLY A 517 8.68 -2.80 5.66
CA GLY A 517 8.67 -2.98 4.20
C GLY A 517 9.49 -1.96 3.41
N HIS A 518 10.15 -1.03 4.09
CA HIS A 518 11.08 -0.08 3.49
C HIS A 518 12.44 -0.71 3.19
N VAL A 519 13.24 0.00 2.41
CA VAL A 519 14.57 -0.43 1.99
C VAL A 519 15.67 0.54 2.45
N ILE A 520 16.86 -0.01 2.66
CA ILE A 520 18.11 0.75 2.72
C ILE A 520 18.83 0.49 1.40
N ASP A 521 18.93 1.52 0.56
CA ASP A 521 19.49 1.42 -0.79
C ASP A 521 20.94 1.90 -0.85
N GLN A 522 21.78 1.21 -1.64
CA GLN A 522 23.18 1.55 -1.90
C GLN A 522 24.06 1.61 -0.64
N PHE A 523 23.74 0.84 0.39
CA PHE A 523 24.60 0.72 1.55
C PHE A 523 25.91 0.05 1.16
N THR A 524 27.04 0.71 1.43
CA THR A 524 28.37 0.18 1.11
C THR A 524 29.27 0.26 2.32
N GLN A 525 29.98 -0.83 2.58
CA GLN A 525 30.96 -0.88 3.67
C GLN A 525 32.30 -1.35 3.13
N ASN A 526 33.35 -0.58 3.41
CA ASN A 526 34.74 -0.92 3.12
C ASN A 526 35.51 -1.00 4.43
N GLU A 527 36.00 -2.18 4.80
CA GLU A 527 36.74 -2.33 6.03
C GLU A 527 38.25 -2.34 5.84
N PHE A 528 38.91 -1.38 6.46
CA PHE A 528 40.36 -1.38 6.69
C PHE A 528 40.63 -2.00 8.04
N PHE A 529 41.28 -3.19 8.09
CA PHE A 529 41.49 -3.93 9.32
C PHE A 529 42.70 -3.48 10.11
N LEU A 530 42.49 -3.45 11.45
CA LEU A 530 43.56 -3.59 12.41
C LEU A 530 43.67 -5.08 12.81
N PRO A 531 44.85 -5.71 12.74
CA PRO A 531 45.04 -7.17 12.83
C PRO A 531 44.68 -7.85 14.15
N SER A 532 44.15 -7.16 15.14
CA SER A 532 44.01 -7.67 16.52
C SER A 532 42.59 -7.92 17.02
N GLU A 533 41.53 -7.68 16.16
CA GLU A 533 40.16 -7.78 16.65
C GLU A 533 39.29 -8.66 15.75
N ALA A 534 38.56 -9.60 16.34
CA ALA A 534 37.51 -10.35 15.66
C ALA A 534 36.34 -9.42 15.33
N ARG A 535 35.99 -9.29 14.04
CA ARG A 535 34.92 -8.41 13.59
C ARG A 535 33.86 -9.16 12.82
N ALA A 536 32.63 -8.78 13.06
CA ALA A 536 31.48 -9.17 12.25
C ALA A 536 30.94 -7.93 11.56
N SER A 537 30.74 -7.97 10.23
CA SER A 537 30.45 -6.78 9.45
C SER A 537 29.22 -6.95 8.57
N GLY A 538 28.44 -5.88 8.50
CA GLY A 538 27.21 -5.69 7.78
C GLY A 538 26.50 -4.45 8.30
N LEU A 539 25.23 -4.26 8.01
CA LEU A 539 24.44 -3.25 8.72
C LEU A 539 24.51 -3.51 10.23
N PHE A 540 24.29 -4.76 10.63
CA PHE A 540 24.54 -5.25 11.98
C PHE A 540 25.88 -5.99 12.01
N GLY A 541 26.75 -5.68 12.99
CA GLY A 541 27.89 -6.50 13.28
C GLY A 541 27.42 -7.82 13.88
N GLU A 542 26.75 -7.77 15.04
CA GLU A 542 26.15 -8.94 15.68
C GLU A 542 24.72 -8.67 16.17
N ILE A 543 23.79 -9.54 15.76
CA ILE A 543 22.43 -9.61 16.32
C ILE A 543 22.45 -10.64 17.44
N GLY A 544 22.20 -10.19 18.68
CA GLY A 544 22.22 -11.04 19.87
C GLY A 544 20.97 -11.93 19.98
N THR A 545 20.97 -12.85 20.93
CA THR A 545 19.91 -13.88 21.10
C THR A 545 18.52 -13.32 21.37
N ALA A 546 18.40 -12.11 21.90
CA ALA A 546 17.12 -11.41 22.08
C ALA A 546 16.80 -10.47 20.90
N GLY A 547 17.74 -10.26 19.98
CA GLY A 547 17.58 -9.35 18.85
C GLY A 547 16.64 -9.92 17.78
N ALA A 548 15.81 -9.08 17.20
CA ALA A 548 14.91 -9.44 16.11
C ALA A 548 14.95 -8.39 15.00
N VAL A 549 15.24 -8.83 13.78
CA VAL A 549 15.27 -7.98 12.57
C VAL A 549 14.26 -8.52 11.57
N ARG A 550 13.35 -7.66 11.07
CA ARG A 550 12.26 -8.10 10.21
C ARG A 550 11.87 -7.06 9.16
N ASN A 551 11.19 -7.54 8.10
CA ASN A 551 10.55 -6.72 7.07
C ASN A 551 11.47 -5.67 6.43
N ILE A 552 12.74 -6.00 6.16
CA ILE A 552 13.74 -5.07 5.65
C ILE A 552 14.33 -5.54 4.32
N GLY A 553 14.51 -4.62 3.39
CA GLY A 553 15.31 -4.79 2.19
C GLY A 553 16.62 -4.01 2.27
N MET A 554 17.73 -4.63 1.82
CA MET A 554 18.97 -3.91 1.54
C MET A 554 19.29 -4.06 0.05
N THR A 555 19.05 -2.99 -0.71
CA THR A 555 19.12 -3.04 -2.16
C THR A 555 20.40 -2.38 -2.68
N ASN A 556 20.93 -2.91 -3.81
CA ASN A 556 22.14 -2.39 -4.45
C ASN A 556 23.32 -2.21 -3.47
N SER A 557 23.33 -3.01 -2.40
CA SER A 557 24.26 -2.86 -1.29
C SER A 557 25.54 -3.68 -1.53
N GLY A 558 26.64 -3.22 -0.97
CA GLY A 558 27.93 -3.85 -1.19
C GLY A 558 28.81 -3.85 0.05
N LEU A 559 29.65 -4.91 0.13
CA LEU A 559 30.70 -5.00 1.15
C LEU A 559 31.97 -5.48 0.48
N THR A 560 33.06 -4.73 0.67
CA THR A 560 34.38 -5.10 0.18
C THR A 560 35.36 -5.16 1.35
N ALA A 561 35.88 -6.34 1.61
CA ALA A 561 36.95 -6.53 2.56
C ALA A 561 38.32 -6.33 1.88
N VAL A 562 39.16 -5.45 2.39
CA VAL A 562 40.34 -4.95 1.66
C VAL A 562 41.67 -5.56 2.10
N GLN A 563 41.73 -6.45 3.10
CA GLN A 563 43.03 -6.94 3.64
C GLN A 563 43.30 -8.44 3.56
N ASN A 564 44.58 -8.73 3.29
CA ASN A 564 45.18 -10.05 3.45
C ASN A 564 45.26 -10.41 4.94
N ILE A 565 44.41 -11.30 5.41
CA ILE A 565 44.57 -11.91 6.75
C ILE A 565 45.68 -12.96 6.63
N SER A 566 46.74 -12.82 7.41
CA SER A 566 47.83 -13.78 7.45
C SER A 566 47.34 -15.14 7.98
N PHE A 567 47.78 -16.26 7.37
CA PHE A 567 47.49 -17.62 7.78
C PHE A 567 47.88 -17.93 9.27
N ASN A 568 48.69 -17.10 9.88
CA ASN A 568 49.25 -17.30 11.20
C ASN A 568 48.43 -16.63 12.32
N ASN A 569 47.34 -15.94 12.03
CA ASN A 569 46.49 -15.34 13.05
C ASN A 569 45.01 -15.66 12.74
N PRO A 570 44.38 -16.61 13.47
CA PRO A 570 43.02 -17.04 13.20
C PRO A 570 41.99 -16.02 13.74
N ILE A 571 41.94 -14.83 13.14
CA ILE A 571 40.87 -13.89 13.42
C ILE A 571 39.66 -14.32 12.62
N THR A 572 38.58 -14.67 13.27
CA THR A 572 37.31 -14.99 12.61
C THR A 572 36.60 -13.69 12.28
N VAL A 573 36.68 -13.28 11.03
CA VAL A 573 35.88 -12.15 10.50
C VAL A 573 34.72 -12.75 9.72
N THR A 574 33.52 -12.22 9.90
CA THR A 574 32.31 -12.70 9.22
C THR A 574 31.61 -11.54 8.48
N TYR A 575 31.19 -11.79 7.25
CA TYR A 575 30.61 -10.75 6.39
C TYR A 575 29.23 -11.15 5.87
N GLY A 576 28.24 -10.25 6.07
CA GLY A 576 26.93 -10.33 5.40
C GLY A 576 26.40 -8.93 5.17
N ILE A 577 25.64 -8.71 4.11
CA ILE A 577 25.09 -7.36 3.83
C ILE A 577 24.22 -6.89 5.00
N LEU A 578 23.35 -7.76 5.52
CA LEU A 578 22.49 -7.43 6.66
C LEU A 578 23.23 -7.60 7.99
N ALA A 579 23.88 -8.73 8.20
CA ALA A 579 24.57 -8.99 9.47
C ALA A 579 25.83 -9.83 9.28
N GLY A 580 26.90 -9.46 9.99
CA GLY A 580 28.07 -10.31 10.08
C GLY A 580 27.75 -11.61 10.84
N ARG A 581 27.06 -11.51 11.99
CA ARG A 581 26.62 -12.68 12.77
C ARG A 581 25.20 -12.52 13.31
N ASN A 582 24.42 -13.59 13.27
CA ASN A 582 23.08 -13.67 13.82
C ASN A 582 22.98 -14.77 14.88
N LEU A 583 22.66 -14.42 16.13
CA LEU A 583 22.27 -15.35 17.21
C LEU A 583 20.76 -15.25 17.51
N GLY A 584 20.08 -14.23 16.98
CA GLY A 584 18.67 -13.93 17.21
C GLY A 584 17.77 -14.38 16.07
N LEU A 585 16.84 -13.53 15.69
CA LEU A 585 15.83 -13.79 14.66
C LEU A 585 15.96 -12.82 13.51
N ILE A 586 16.00 -13.36 12.28
CA ILE A 586 15.86 -12.59 11.03
C ILE A 586 14.67 -13.18 10.26
N THR A 587 13.67 -12.35 9.92
CA THR A 587 12.52 -12.79 9.14
C THR A 587 12.07 -11.75 8.13
N TYR A 588 11.62 -12.19 6.96
CA TYR A 588 11.24 -11.31 5.85
C TYR A 588 12.31 -10.27 5.49
N ALA A 589 13.58 -10.63 5.57
CA ALA A 589 14.69 -9.79 5.18
C ALA A 589 15.23 -10.19 3.81
N TYR A 590 15.73 -9.22 3.04
CA TYR A 590 16.37 -9.54 1.77
C TYR A 590 17.51 -8.60 1.41
N THR A 591 18.40 -9.10 0.53
CA THR A 591 19.56 -8.35 0.07
C THR A 591 19.78 -8.51 -1.43
N THR A 592 20.19 -7.42 -2.07
CA THR A 592 20.66 -7.38 -3.46
C THR A 592 21.99 -6.62 -3.53
N GLY A 593 22.77 -6.85 -4.60
CA GLY A 593 24.06 -6.18 -4.78
C GLY A 593 25.24 -7.16 -4.80
N GLY A 594 26.27 -6.93 -4.00
CA GLY A 594 27.42 -7.83 -4.04
C GLY A 594 28.39 -7.71 -2.87
N LEU A 595 28.99 -8.84 -2.51
CA LEU A 595 30.05 -8.93 -1.53
C LEU A 595 31.30 -9.51 -2.15
N SER A 596 32.46 -8.95 -1.78
CA SER A 596 33.76 -9.47 -2.19
C SER A 596 34.72 -9.46 -1.01
N ALA A 597 35.30 -10.64 -0.69
CA ALA A 597 36.37 -10.75 0.27
C ALA A 597 37.64 -11.19 -0.47
N PRO A 598 38.77 -10.47 -0.30
CA PRO A 598 39.99 -10.80 -0.99
C PRO A 598 40.64 -12.07 -0.42
N HIS A 599 41.64 -12.51 -1.17
CA HIS A 599 42.37 -13.76 -1.05
C HIS A 599 42.96 -14.02 0.35
N TYR A 600 42.86 -15.31 0.79
CA TYR A 600 43.52 -15.93 1.93
C TYR A 600 42.89 -15.67 3.32
N GLY A 601 42.08 -16.61 3.74
CA GLY A 601 41.57 -16.76 5.10
C GLY A 601 40.26 -17.54 5.11
N ASN A 602 39.99 -18.21 6.24
CA ASN A 602 38.71 -18.91 6.46
C ASN A 602 37.65 -17.87 6.88
N VAL A 603 37.16 -17.08 5.91
CA VAL A 603 36.25 -15.96 6.14
C VAL A 603 34.85 -16.36 5.71
N PRO A 604 33.90 -16.55 6.66
CA PRO A 604 32.51 -16.79 6.31
C PRO A 604 31.88 -15.53 5.68
N ILE A 605 31.31 -15.72 4.49
CA ILE A 605 30.65 -14.65 3.74
C ILE A 605 29.31 -15.13 3.20
N GLY A 606 28.24 -14.42 3.51
CA GLY A 606 26.90 -14.72 3.04
C GLY A 606 26.21 -13.50 2.45
N GLY A 607 25.43 -13.71 1.43
CA GLY A 607 24.67 -12.61 0.80
C GLY A 607 23.79 -11.84 1.76
N LEU A 608 23.23 -12.52 2.76
CA LEU A 608 22.43 -11.92 3.85
C LEU A 608 23.25 -11.87 5.15
N VAL A 609 23.79 -13.01 5.59
CA VAL A 609 24.45 -13.18 6.90
C VAL A 609 25.76 -13.97 6.75
N GLY A 610 26.84 -13.49 7.37
CA GLY A 610 28.11 -14.18 7.41
C GLY A 610 28.03 -15.49 8.19
N MET A 611 27.59 -15.45 9.45
CA MET A 611 27.41 -16.60 10.33
C MET A 611 26.05 -16.58 11.01
N ASN A 612 25.29 -17.66 10.87
CA ASN A 612 23.99 -17.83 11.52
C ASN A 612 24.05 -18.91 12.61
N ASP A 613 23.94 -18.50 13.86
CA ASP A 613 23.76 -19.36 15.04
C ASP A 613 22.31 -19.31 15.56
N GLY A 614 21.48 -18.40 15.03
CA GLY A 614 20.09 -18.17 15.39
C GLY A 614 19.09 -18.72 14.37
N LEU A 615 18.03 -17.98 14.11
CA LEU A 615 16.99 -18.35 13.15
C LEU A 615 16.92 -17.33 12.01
N ILE A 616 17.00 -17.83 10.78
CA ILE A 616 16.67 -17.09 9.56
C ILE A 616 15.46 -17.76 8.93
N GLU A 617 14.39 -17.01 8.73
CA GLU A 617 13.18 -17.53 8.11
C GLU A 617 12.61 -16.56 7.07
N ARG A 618 11.98 -17.11 6.02
CA ARG A 618 11.32 -16.33 4.96
C ARG A 618 12.16 -15.15 4.44
N SER A 619 13.46 -15.38 4.30
CA SER A 619 14.43 -14.37 3.90
C SER A 619 15.16 -14.81 2.64
N TRP A 620 15.73 -13.88 1.88
CA TRP A 620 16.39 -14.23 0.64
C TRP A 620 17.55 -13.28 0.26
N SER A 621 18.41 -13.75 -0.64
CA SER A 621 19.46 -12.94 -1.23
C SER A 621 19.60 -13.20 -2.72
N SER A 622 19.71 -12.13 -3.51
CA SER A 622 20.18 -12.18 -4.90
C SER A 622 21.56 -11.53 -5.08
N ALA A 623 22.21 -11.19 -3.96
CA ALA A 623 23.54 -10.60 -3.99
C ALA A 623 24.57 -11.57 -4.58
N SER A 624 25.51 -11.05 -5.37
CA SER A 624 26.67 -11.83 -5.83
C SER A 624 27.69 -11.95 -4.70
N VAL A 625 28.20 -13.14 -4.45
CA VAL A 625 29.18 -13.43 -3.39
C VAL A 625 30.47 -13.94 -4.00
N GLY A 626 31.56 -13.20 -3.77
CA GLY A 626 32.91 -13.57 -4.20
C GLY A 626 33.83 -13.78 -3.00
N SER A 627 34.41 -14.99 -2.80
CA SER A 627 35.21 -15.29 -1.61
C SER A 627 36.33 -16.30 -1.86
N ALA A 628 37.29 -16.33 -0.94
CA ALA A 628 38.27 -17.39 -0.79
C ALA A 628 38.05 -18.27 0.46
N GLY A 629 36.95 -18.06 1.21
CA GLY A 629 36.52 -18.84 2.37
C GLY A 629 35.14 -19.49 2.18
N GLU A 630 34.41 -19.75 3.27
CA GLU A 630 33.05 -20.28 3.24
C GLU A 630 32.10 -19.23 2.64
N ALA A 631 31.61 -19.51 1.44
CA ALA A 631 30.77 -18.61 0.68
C ALA A 631 29.38 -19.22 0.47
N GLY A 632 28.33 -18.51 0.93
CA GLY A 632 26.94 -18.89 0.67
C GLY A 632 26.14 -17.78 0.03
N GLY A 633 25.24 -18.12 -0.88
CA GLY A 633 24.36 -17.12 -1.50
C GLY A 633 23.50 -16.39 -0.49
N LEU A 634 23.13 -17.05 0.63
CA LEU A 634 22.40 -16.47 1.75
C LEU A 634 23.26 -16.38 3.00
N VAL A 635 23.90 -17.49 3.42
CA VAL A 635 24.63 -17.61 4.68
C VAL A 635 26.02 -18.23 4.45
N GLY A 636 27.06 -17.63 5.02
CA GLY A 636 28.41 -18.21 4.97
C GLY A 636 28.52 -19.51 5.76
N ILE A 637 28.29 -19.46 7.10
CA ILE A 637 28.23 -20.62 8.00
C ILE A 637 26.88 -20.63 8.71
N ASN A 638 26.19 -21.76 8.67
CA ASN A 638 24.91 -21.98 9.40
C ASN A 638 25.12 -23.05 10.48
N THR A 639 25.07 -22.66 11.75
CA THR A 639 25.00 -23.57 12.90
C THR A 639 23.61 -23.54 13.57
N GLY A 640 22.77 -22.52 13.21
CA GLY A 640 21.40 -22.36 13.63
C GLY A 640 20.40 -22.96 12.63
N GLN A 641 19.34 -22.23 12.34
CA GLN A 641 18.28 -22.67 11.44
C GLN A 641 18.10 -21.68 10.29
N THR A 642 17.95 -22.24 9.08
CA THR A 642 17.58 -21.51 7.86
C THR A 642 16.32 -22.16 7.29
N VAL A 643 15.19 -21.45 7.35
CA VAL A 643 13.86 -22.01 7.09
C VAL A 643 13.12 -21.17 6.04
N GLN A 644 12.47 -21.82 5.08
CA GLN A 644 11.67 -21.16 4.05
C GLN A 644 12.39 -19.96 3.38
N SER A 645 13.68 -20.12 3.13
CA SER A 645 14.57 -19.06 2.63
C SER A 645 15.24 -19.48 1.33
N PHE A 646 15.73 -18.53 0.56
CA PHE A 646 16.35 -18.87 -0.73
C PHE A 646 17.46 -17.92 -1.16
N ALA A 647 18.27 -18.38 -2.12
CA ALA A 647 19.29 -17.56 -2.78
C ALA A 647 19.25 -17.74 -4.30
N THR A 648 19.38 -16.61 -5.02
CA THR A 648 19.44 -16.58 -6.51
C THR A 648 20.69 -15.88 -7.04
N GLY A 649 21.50 -15.30 -6.15
CA GLY A 649 22.75 -14.63 -6.51
C GLY A 649 23.83 -15.61 -6.95
N THR A 650 24.79 -15.12 -7.73
CA THR A 650 25.97 -15.91 -8.11
C THR A 650 26.94 -16.03 -6.94
N VAL A 651 27.37 -17.24 -6.63
CA VAL A 651 28.43 -17.51 -5.66
C VAL A 651 29.68 -17.96 -6.42
N SER A 652 30.76 -17.23 -6.27
CA SER A 652 32.05 -17.57 -6.91
C SER A 652 33.15 -17.66 -5.88
N ALA A 653 33.92 -18.73 -5.94
CA ALA A 653 35.05 -18.91 -5.06
C ALA A 653 36.38 -18.92 -5.82
N ALA A 654 37.37 -18.21 -5.27
CA ALA A 654 38.76 -18.30 -5.70
C ALA A 654 39.40 -19.64 -5.29
N GLN A 655 40.68 -19.80 -5.53
CA GLN A 655 41.40 -21.08 -5.50
C GLN A 655 41.22 -21.94 -4.25
N PHE A 656 40.89 -21.39 -3.11
CA PHE A 656 40.69 -22.12 -1.82
C PHE A 656 39.34 -21.86 -1.18
N GLY A 657 38.35 -21.33 -1.94
CA GLY A 657 37.04 -21.02 -1.37
C GLY A 657 36.07 -22.23 -1.38
N TYR A 658 35.09 -22.17 -0.55
CA TYR A 658 34.12 -23.22 -0.22
C TYR A 658 32.69 -22.76 -0.59
N PRO A 659 32.31 -22.73 -1.86
CA PRO A 659 31.05 -22.15 -2.33
C PRO A 659 29.89 -23.14 -2.25
N GLY A 660 28.79 -22.68 -1.63
CA GLY A 660 27.47 -23.29 -1.68
C GLY A 660 26.41 -22.30 -2.16
N GLY A 661 25.44 -22.77 -2.90
CA GLY A 661 24.43 -21.90 -3.53
C GLY A 661 23.57 -21.14 -2.52
N LEU A 662 23.23 -21.78 -1.39
CA LEU A 662 22.51 -21.15 -0.28
C LEU A 662 23.44 -20.89 0.91
N VAL A 663 24.18 -21.92 1.32
CA VAL A 663 25.02 -21.92 2.53
C VAL A 663 26.42 -22.40 2.20
N GLY A 664 27.47 -21.75 2.70
CA GLY A 664 28.83 -22.23 2.61
C GLY A 664 28.96 -23.54 3.39
N SER A 665 28.97 -23.49 4.72
CA SER A 665 29.05 -24.67 5.60
C SER A 665 27.82 -24.78 6.49
N ASN A 666 27.14 -25.95 6.46
CA ASN A 666 25.97 -26.22 7.31
C ASN A 666 26.32 -27.19 8.45
N GLY A 667 26.28 -26.69 9.68
CA GLY A 667 26.34 -27.48 10.92
C GLY A 667 25.00 -27.53 11.66
N GLY A 668 24.01 -26.73 11.22
CA GLY A 668 22.66 -26.61 11.77
C GLY A 668 21.59 -27.26 10.90
N THR A 669 20.48 -26.60 10.73
CA THR A 669 19.33 -27.09 9.92
C THR A 669 19.04 -26.16 8.74
N ILE A 670 18.90 -26.73 7.57
CA ILE A 670 18.32 -26.09 6.38
C ILE A 670 17.02 -26.83 6.06
N SER A 671 15.89 -26.12 6.09
CA SER A 671 14.59 -26.73 5.77
C SER A 671 13.75 -25.83 4.86
N GLN A 672 12.99 -26.47 3.97
CA GLN A 672 12.06 -25.79 3.06
C GLN A 672 12.72 -24.59 2.32
N SER A 673 13.96 -24.79 1.87
CA SER A 673 14.80 -23.72 1.33
C SER A 673 15.40 -24.10 0.00
N TYR A 674 15.85 -23.14 -0.80
CA TYR A 674 16.43 -23.48 -2.09
C TYR A 674 17.52 -22.52 -2.58
N ALA A 675 18.32 -22.98 -3.54
CA ALA A 675 19.26 -22.16 -4.29
C ALA A 675 19.01 -22.31 -5.79
N ALA A 676 18.97 -21.18 -6.50
CA ALA A 676 18.81 -21.14 -7.97
C ALA A 676 19.87 -20.27 -8.66
N GLY A 677 20.82 -19.72 -7.92
CA GLY A 677 21.95 -18.96 -8.44
C GLY A 677 23.07 -19.86 -8.97
N ASN A 678 23.97 -19.29 -9.80
CA ASN A 678 25.18 -19.97 -10.25
C ASN A 678 26.16 -20.18 -9.10
N VAL A 679 26.74 -21.37 -8.99
CA VAL A 679 27.79 -21.65 -8.01
C VAL A 679 29.05 -22.09 -8.73
N GLY A 680 30.15 -21.35 -8.55
CA GLY A 680 31.44 -21.66 -9.17
C GLY A 680 32.55 -21.81 -8.14
N GLY A 681 33.32 -22.90 -8.25
CA GLY A 681 34.49 -23.17 -7.42
C GLY A 681 35.60 -23.82 -8.19
N VAL A 682 36.86 -23.54 -7.82
CA VAL A 682 38.03 -24.11 -8.50
C VAL A 682 38.26 -25.58 -8.16
N PHE A 683 38.02 -25.95 -6.89
CA PHE A 683 38.24 -27.31 -6.40
C PHE A 683 36.99 -28.08 -6.07
N ALA A 684 35.95 -27.37 -5.59
CA ALA A 684 34.71 -27.97 -5.16
C ALA A 684 33.57 -26.95 -5.18
N ALA A 685 32.32 -27.39 -5.36
CA ALA A 685 31.13 -26.58 -5.20
C ALA A 685 29.90 -27.45 -4.93
N GLY A 686 28.98 -26.97 -4.12
CA GLY A 686 27.69 -27.62 -3.87
C GLY A 686 26.51 -26.73 -4.27
N GLY A 687 25.54 -27.33 -4.96
CA GLY A 687 24.38 -26.57 -5.45
C GLY A 687 23.58 -25.88 -4.36
N LEU A 688 23.44 -26.49 -3.16
CA LEU A 688 22.80 -25.89 -2.01
C LEU A 688 23.81 -25.48 -0.95
N ALA A 689 24.70 -26.41 -0.54
CA ALA A 689 25.74 -26.10 0.42
C ALA A 689 27.09 -26.68 -0.01
N TYR A 690 28.20 -26.04 0.40
CA TYR A 690 29.50 -26.63 0.17
C TYR A 690 29.70 -27.87 1.08
N ALA A 691 29.53 -27.72 2.38
CA ALA A 691 29.66 -28.82 3.34
C ALA A 691 28.40 -29.01 4.19
N ASN A 692 28.02 -30.25 4.45
CA ASN A 692 26.92 -30.57 5.36
C ASN A 692 27.37 -31.49 6.49
N ASN A 693 27.36 -30.97 7.71
CA ASN A 693 27.53 -31.66 9.00
C ASN A 693 26.26 -31.64 9.83
N GLY A 694 25.21 -30.89 9.42
CA GLY A 694 23.91 -30.73 10.05
C GLY A 694 22.81 -31.49 9.32
N VAL A 695 21.64 -30.92 9.20
CA VAL A 695 20.44 -31.49 8.55
C VAL A 695 20.04 -30.63 7.35
N ILE A 696 19.75 -31.27 6.22
CA ILE A 696 19.10 -30.67 5.07
C ILE A 696 17.84 -31.48 4.75
N GLU A 697 16.68 -30.81 4.71
CA GLU A 697 15.39 -31.43 4.44
C GLU A 697 14.46 -30.55 3.60
N GLN A 698 13.52 -31.12 2.85
CA GLN A 698 12.52 -30.41 2.03
C GLN A 698 13.10 -29.24 1.21
N SER A 699 14.29 -29.41 0.70
CA SER A 699 15.07 -28.33 0.09
C SER A 699 15.59 -28.77 -1.30
N PHE A 700 15.94 -27.82 -2.16
CA PHE A 700 16.46 -28.16 -3.47
C PHE A 700 17.50 -27.18 -4.00
N ALA A 701 18.24 -27.62 -5.03
CA ALA A 701 19.12 -26.79 -5.83
C ALA A 701 18.74 -26.87 -7.33
N ALA A 702 18.65 -25.71 -7.98
CA ALA A 702 18.27 -25.55 -9.38
C ALA A 702 19.23 -24.65 -10.20
N GLY A 703 20.25 -24.09 -9.56
CA GLY A 703 21.25 -23.26 -10.23
C GLY A 703 22.44 -24.06 -10.76
N PRO A 704 23.15 -23.61 -11.83
CA PRO A 704 24.35 -24.24 -12.35
C PRO A 704 25.44 -24.41 -11.30
N VAL A 705 26.04 -25.58 -11.22
CA VAL A 705 27.23 -25.84 -10.39
C VAL A 705 28.45 -25.96 -11.32
N LEU A 706 29.25 -24.90 -11.38
CA LEU A 706 30.35 -24.74 -12.33
C LEU A 706 31.67 -25.20 -11.70
N GLY A 707 32.46 -25.93 -12.49
CA GLY A 707 33.81 -26.34 -12.13
C GLY A 707 34.72 -26.29 -13.34
N PRO A 708 36.05 -26.41 -13.18
CA PRO A 708 36.98 -26.41 -14.31
C PRO A 708 36.68 -27.60 -15.25
N SER A 709 36.89 -27.39 -16.53
CA SER A 709 36.72 -28.40 -17.60
C SER A 709 37.71 -29.56 -17.48
N TYR A 710 38.78 -29.38 -16.70
CA TYR A 710 39.81 -30.39 -16.50
C TYR A 710 39.59 -31.15 -15.17
N GLN A 711 39.36 -32.45 -15.31
CA GLN A 711 39.26 -33.38 -14.16
C GLN A 711 40.55 -34.19 -14.08
N GLY A 712 41.48 -33.81 -13.20
CA GLY A 712 42.64 -34.59 -12.83
C GLY A 712 42.49 -35.23 -11.44
N PRO A 713 43.30 -36.21 -11.06
CA PRO A 713 43.31 -36.78 -9.72
C PRO A 713 43.57 -35.71 -8.67
N GLY A 714 42.63 -35.52 -7.75
CA GLY A 714 42.67 -34.47 -6.69
C GLY A 714 41.89 -33.17 -6.99
N TYR A 715 41.31 -33.06 -8.19
CA TYR A 715 40.43 -31.91 -8.57
C TYR A 715 39.01 -32.41 -8.79
N GLY A 716 38.02 -31.72 -8.24
CA GLY A 716 36.66 -31.88 -8.68
C GLY A 716 35.67 -32.52 -7.73
N THR A 717 35.49 -31.96 -6.53
CA THR A 717 34.39 -32.37 -5.59
C THR A 717 33.18 -31.51 -5.82
N TYR A 718 32.29 -31.96 -6.73
CA TYR A 718 31.07 -31.18 -7.10
C TYR A 718 29.82 -32.03 -6.91
N GLY A 719 28.83 -31.51 -6.20
CA GLY A 719 27.54 -32.16 -6.00
C GLY A 719 26.36 -31.31 -6.35
N GLY A 720 25.27 -31.94 -6.79
CA GLY A 720 24.02 -31.25 -7.08
C GLY A 720 23.42 -30.57 -5.86
N ILE A 721 23.64 -31.15 -4.67
CA ILE A 721 23.22 -30.56 -3.36
C ILE A 721 24.44 -30.07 -2.60
N VAL A 722 25.39 -30.94 -2.29
CA VAL A 722 26.58 -30.60 -1.49
C VAL A 722 27.86 -31.03 -2.15
N ALA A 723 28.96 -30.28 -1.96
CA ALA A 723 30.27 -30.77 -2.35
C ALA A 723 30.72 -31.88 -1.39
N TYR A 724 30.62 -31.68 -0.07
CA TYR A 724 30.99 -32.63 0.96
C TYR A 724 29.79 -32.96 1.86
N SER A 725 29.38 -34.23 1.88
CA SER A 725 28.46 -34.78 2.88
C SER A 725 29.30 -35.41 3.99
N GLY A 726 29.56 -34.65 5.06
CA GLY A 726 30.35 -35.09 6.21
C GLY A 726 29.56 -36.05 7.12
N GLY A 727 29.42 -35.71 8.41
CA GLY A 727 28.60 -36.47 9.37
C GLY A 727 27.12 -36.11 9.37
N GLY A 728 26.70 -35.17 8.52
CA GLY A 728 25.30 -34.62 8.50
C GLY A 728 24.31 -35.50 7.73
N THR A 729 23.04 -35.17 7.88
CA THR A 729 21.91 -35.84 7.24
C THR A 729 21.45 -35.07 6.00
N LEU A 730 21.36 -35.81 4.86
CA LEU A 730 20.58 -35.40 3.70
C LEU A 730 19.29 -36.22 3.71
N SER A 731 18.15 -35.60 3.98
CA SER A 731 16.86 -36.27 4.04
C SER A 731 16.40 -36.69 2.64
N SER A 732 15.63 -37.81 2.55
CA SER A 732 15.16 -38.38 1.29
C SER A 732 14.26 -37.45 0.49
N ASN A 733 13.80 -36.38 1.06
CA ASN A 733 12.95 -35.36 0.44
C ASN A 733 13.74 -34.11 -0.05
N VAL A 734 15.02 -34.26 -0.31
CA VAL A 734 15.89 -33.21 -0.88
C VAL A 734 16.15 -33.54 -2.35
N TYR A 735 16.06 -32.58 -3.22
CA TYR A 735 16.13 -32.76 -4.68
C TYR A 735 17.12 -31.77 -5.33
N TRP A 736 17.57 -32.11 -6.54
CA TRP A 736 18.30 -31.18 -7.38
C TRP A 736 17.88 -31.32 -8.84
N ASP A 737 17.94 -30.23 -9.58
CA ASP A 737 17.78 -30.25 -11.01
C ASP A 737 19.12 -30.71 -11.66
N LYS A 738 19.18 -31.96 -12.13
CA LYS A 738 20.40 -32.53 -12.69
C LYS A 738 20.81 -31.91 -14.04
N GLU A 739 19.85 -31.30 -14.75
CA GLU A 739 20.11 -30.66 -16.03
C GLU A 739 20.69 -29.26 -15.84
N THR A 740 20.11 -28.43 -14.99
CA THR A 740 20.63 -27.09 -14.71
C THR A 740 21.90 -27.12 -13.86
N THR A 741 21.96 -27.95 -12.84
CA THR A 741 23.16 -28.10 -11.99
C THR A 741 24.30 -28.79 -12.75
N THR A 742 24.02 -29.50 -13.84
CA THR A 742 24.96 -30.37 -14.59
C THR A 742 25.60 -31.46 -13.72
N ARG A 743 24.93 -31.89 -12.65
CA ARG A 743 25.45 -32.87 -11.68
C ARG A 743 24.53 -34.09 -11.59
N THR A 744 25.14 -35.26 -11.68
CA THR A 744 24.45 -36.57 -11.65
C THR A 744 24.39 -37.16 -10.23
N VAL A 745 25.15 -36.56 -9.29
CA VAL A 745 25.27 -37.02 -7.89
C VAL A 745 24.83 -35.91 -6.94
N SER A 746 24.21 -36.28 -5.80
CA SER A 746 23.79 -35.31 -4.78
C SER A 746 24.95 -34.69 -4.02
N ALA A 747 25.99 -35.51 -3.73
CA ALA A 747 27.20 -35.07 -3.05
C ALA A 747 28.42 -35.40 -3.88
N GLY A 748 29.38 -34.49 -3.92
CA GLY A 748 30.68 -34.74 -4.58
C GLY A 748 31.52 -35.74 -3.83
N TYR A 749 31.43 -35.75 -2.48
CA TYR A 749 32.07 -36.69 -1.57
C TYR A 749 31.18 -36.99 -0.37
N GLY A 750 31.18 -38.25 0.11
CA GLY A 750 30.47 -38.73 1.27
C GLY A 750 29.11 -39.36 0.96
N SER A 751 28.14 -39.21 1.89
CA SER A 751 26.83 -39.86 1.77
C SER A 751 26.02 -39.33 0.57
N GLN A 752 25.44 -40.22 -0.23
CA GLN A 752 24.66 -39.91 -1.43
C GLN A 752 23.18 -40.10 -1.20
N LEU A 753 22.37 -39.23 -1.79
CA LEU A 753 20.95 -39.48 -2.03
C LEU A 753 20.79 -40.47 -3.20
N PRO A 754 19.66 -41.21 -3.29
CA PRO A 754 19.32 -41.99 -4.46
C PRO A 754 19.36 -41.13 -5.74
N ALA A 755 19.79 -41.72 -6.84
CA ALA A 755 19.85 -41.02 -8.15
C ALA A 755 18.46 -40.51 -8.61
N SER A 756 17.36 -41.12 -8.11
CA SER A 756 15.97 -40.66 -8.32
C SER A 756 15.67 -39.27 -7.77
N ASN A 757 16.43 -38.77 -6.80
CA ASN A 757 16.29 -37.41 -6.26
C ASN A 757 16.89 -36.33 -7.19
N GLY A 758 17.73 -36.73 -8.18
CA GLY A 758 18.16 -35.88 -9.28
C GLY A 758 17.07 -35.84 -10.35
N LEU A 759 16.27 -34.78 -10.35
CA LEU A 759 15.16 -34.59 -11.29
C LEU A 759 15.64 -33.89 -12.57
N THR A 760 14.93 -34.09 -13.68
CA THR A 760 15.09 -33.22 -14.86
C THR A 760 14.39 -31.89 -14.59
N THR A 761 14.70 -30.83 -15.35
CA THR A 761 14.01 -29.53 -15.24
C THR A 761 12.51 -29.68 -15.44
N ALA A 762 12.07 -30.56 -16.36
CA ALA A 762 10.66 -30.86 -16.56
C ALA A 762 10.01 -31.53 -15.33
N GLN A 763 10.75 -32.43 -14.65
CA GLN A 763 10.27 -33.04 -13.39
C GLN A 763 10.28 -32.04 -12.23
N MET A 764 11.28 -31.15 -12.13
CA MET A 764 11.31 -30.08 -11.12
C MET A 764 10.12 -29.13 -11.26
N GLY A 765 9.61 -28.91 -12.48
CA GLY A 765 8.40 -28.13 -12.75
C GLY A 765 7.06 -28.87 -12.50
N ASN A 766 7.10 -30.11 -12.00
CA ASN A 766 5.90 -30.93 -11.80
C ASN A 766 5.73 -31.33 -10.32
N PRO A 767 4.67 -30.86 -9.61
CA PRO A 767 4.45 -31.19 -8.20
C PRO A 767 4.44 -32.69 -7.90
N SER A 768 3.98 -33.55 -8.82
CA SER A 768 3.92 -35.00 -8.60
C SER A 768 5.28 -35.70 -8.60
N SER A 769 6.38 -34.99 -8.92
CA SER A 769 7.74 -35.52 -8.85
C SER A 769 8.32 -35.48 -7.44
N PHE A 770 7.68 -34.77 -6.53
CA PHE A 770 8.10 -34.63 -5.15
C PHE A 770 7.35 -35.60 -4.24
N ASP A 771 7.97 -35.99 -3.16
CA ASP A 771 7.32 -36.89 -2.19
C ASP A 771 6.17 -36.18 -1.40
N ALA A 772 5.41 -36.98 -0.64
CA ALA A 772 4.21 -36.50 0.06
C ALA A 772 4.48 -35.46 1.17
N SER A 773 5.73 -35.23 1.58
CA SER A 773 6.11 -34.20 2.55
C SER A 773 6.09 -32.78 1.94
N TRP A 774 6.15 -32.67 0.58
CA TRP A 774 6.09 -31.42 -0.14
C TRP A 774 4.63 -30.98 -0.34
N ASP A 775 4.16 -30.08 0.51
CA ASP A 775 2.77 -29.62 0.48
C ASP A 775 2.60 -28.48 -0.55
N PHE A 776 1.95 -28.80 -1.67
CA PHE A 776 1.54 -27.88 -2.74
C PHE A 776 0.07 -27.44 -2.61
N SER A 777 -0.64 -27.81 -1.55
CA SER A 777 -2.03 -27.36 -1.33
C SER A 777 -2.12 -25.83 -1.23
N THR A 778 -3.34 -25.29 -1.23
CA THR A 778 -3.57 -23.83 -1.14
C THR A 778 -3.02 -23.19 0.15
N THR A 779 -2.79 -24.00 1.18
CA THR A 779 -2.21 -23.58 2.48
C THR A 779 -0.78 -24.09 2.68
N GLY A 780 -0.27 -24.90 1.75
CA GLY A 780 1.06 -25.51 1.82
C GLY A 780 2.19 -24.50 1.65
N VAL A 781 3.39 -24.91 2.01
CA VAL A 781 4.60 -24.09 1.93
C VAL A 781 5.02 -23.81 0.50
N TRP A 782 4.81 -24.79 -0.39
CA TRP A 782 5.27 -24.70 -1.76
C TRP A 782 4.15 -24.36 -2.74
N VAL A 783 4.52 -23.72 -3.84
CA VAL A 783 3.62 -23.48 -4.97
C VAL A 783 4.40 -23.68 -6.29
N MET A 784 3.71 -24.21 -7.29
CA MET A 784 4.23 -24.33 -8.65
C MET A 784 3.48 -23.36 -9.54
N PRO A 785 4.06 -22.18 -9.86
CA PRO A 785 3.46 -21.25 -10.82
C PRO A 785 3.36 -21.87 -12.20
N ALA A 786 2.37 -21.49 -12.98
CA ALA A 786 2.20 -21.97 -14.34
C ALA A 786 3.46 -21.65 -15.19
N GLY A 787 4.05 -22.68 -15.80
CA GLY A 787 5.26 -22.53 -16.61
C GLY A 787 6.57 -22.43 -15.83
N ALA A 788 6.54 -22.55 -14.51
CA ALA A 788 7.75 -22.53 -13.69
C ALA A 788 8.59 -23.80 -13.90
N THR A 789 9.92 -23.67 -13.84
CA THR A 789 10.88 -24.75 -13.95
C THR A 789 11.18 -25.43 -12.61
N HIS A 790 10.76 -24.84 -11.50
CA HIS A 790 10.92 -25.37 -10.14
C HIS A 790 9.87 -24.75 -9.19
N PRO A 791 9.61 -25.35 -8.01
CA PRO A 791 8.75 -24.75 -7.00
C PRO A 791 9.29 -23.42 -6.49
N ILE A 792 8.38 -22.60 -5.99
CA ILE A 792 8.74 -21.43 -5.18
C ILE A 792 8.01 -21.51 -3.83
N LEU A 793 8.47 -20.74 -2.86
CA LEU A 793 7.82 -20.64 -1.56
C LEU A 793 6.54 -19.79 -1.66
N ARG A 794 5.45 -20.28 -1.10
CA ARG A 794 4.13 -19.62 -1.23
C ARG A 794 4.14 -18.18 -0.74
N TRP A 795 4.89 -17.86 0.31
CA TRP A 795 4.98 -16.51 0.83
C TRP A 795 5.54 -15.50 -0.18
N GLN A 796 6.26 -15.95 -1.23
CA GLN A 796 6.76 -15.09 -2.32
C GLN A 796 5.62 -14.50 -3.19
N LEU A 797 4.43 -15.13 -3.21
CA LEU A 797 3.26 -14.64 -3.96
C LEU A 797 2.54 -13.49 -3.26
N ALA A 798 2.78 -13.28 -1.99
CA ALA A 798 2.13 -12.26 -1.16
C ALA A 798 2.89 -10.91 -1.14
N ARG A 799 3.94 -10.78 -1.96
CA ARG A 799 4.80 -9.58 -2.04
C ARG A 799 4.70 -8.89 -3.39
#